data_5c8c7d19c76ca4196104b6df4210d402
#
_entry.id   5c8c7d19c76ca4196104b6df4210d402
#
_cell.length_a   1.000
_cell.length_b   1.000
_cell.length_c   1.000
_cell.angle_alpha   90.00
_cell.angle_beta   90.00
_cell.angle_gamma   90.00
#
_symmetry.space_group_name_H-M   'P 1'
#
loop_
_entity.id
_entity.type
_entity.pdbx_description
1 polymer ?
#
loop_
_entity_poly.entity_id
_entity_poly.type
_entity_poly.pdbx_seq_one_letter_code
_entity_poly.pdbx_strand_id
1 'polypeptide(L)'
;MAKRKIQVVALLICAGFLSGDLRAATPSLRGEDSLARQVEADWVAQERRWNRTPDSPQAVREALQRAERLLADLERALPETELEPEAATLRGLHVAVDAVDHMASEQRLALYTRLRWTTRNLSLKNPLLAGKPLVFMKRHRFVSQMLHEYLGYFYDYGDVAGGGVFVLENPGRSFQTRDLIAGRLPRGNYTTLALSYDGGTVYFAYAERAAEKPDFYSPQRRCFHLYAVGADGSHLRALTAGPEDDFDPCPLPDGGLAFMSTRRGGFGRCHNPWEPLPAYTLHRMNADGSGVRTLSWHETNEWHPAVLNDGRIVYSRWDYVDRSAANFHGLWTTHSDGSNPAVLFGNYTLRINACFQPHAIPGSDKILFVAGAHHADVGGSLVIVDPKRIALERGSGEDSFDAIESLTPEVTYPEANGWPTSWFHGPWPLSENHFLVAFSFETLPGMSSGENRDTRTGLYYFDRFGNLELLYRDADASCMYPIPLEPRPSPPRRVNPPAEELTDEGEFVLSDVQQSLFPLPAGRTVQQLRIFQVLPKTHTHVANQPRLGYANAESARMLLGTVPVEADGSAYFRVPARKPIYFQAVDADGRAVQTMRSVTYLQPGEQRGCVGCHERPGTVVANRALLALRRPPSTITPGPAGTRPLSFPLLVQPVLDRHCVRCHDGQAGLGKSPLALTGQVQDEFTRSYLNLKPSVRWNEWGGASLNEITTRPGRCGADQSPLTQVLADANHGPPLRLPEEDLRRIYLWLDANAPFYGTYTEPERMAQLRGEPVPPPAVQ
;
A
#
# COMPACT_ATOMS: atom_id res chain seq x y z
N MET A 1 -45.15 26.54 -3.26
CA MET A 1 -45.44 27.52 -4.31
C MET A 1 -44.26 27.64 -5.25
N ALA A 2 -44.54 27.51 -6.53
CA ALA A 2 -43.74 27.83 -7.69
C ALA A 2 -42.47 27.03 -8.01
N LYS A 3 -42.67 25.96 -8.77
CA LYS A 3 -41.65 25.33 -9.65
C LYS A 3 -41.33 26.31 -10.79
N ARG A 4 -40.03 26.59 -11.03
CA ARG A 4 -39.57 27.17 -12.30
C ARG A 4 -38.87 26.09 -13.12
N LYS A 5 -39.56 25.71 -14.20
CA LYS A 5 -38.99 24.96 -15.33
C LYS A 5 -38.05 25.91 -16.10
N ILE A 6 -36.82 25.51 -16.32
CA ILE A 6 -35.93 26.15 -17.31
C ILE A 6 -36.00 25.31 -18.57
N GLN A 7 -36.59 25.83 -19.59
CA GLN A 7 -36.59 25.32 -20.96
C GLN A 7 -35.24 25.64 -21.59
N VAL A 8 -34.53 24.62 -22.06
CA VAL A 8 -33.37 24.77 -22.93
C VAL A 8 -33.91 25.01 -24.35
N VAL A 9 -33.71 26.19 -24.87
CA VAL A 9 -33.99 26.57 -26.26
C VAL A 9 -32.75 26.14 -27.09
N ALA A 10 -33.00 25.22 -28.04
CA ALA A 10 -32.02 24.91 -29.07
C ALA A 10 -32.04 26.05 -30.11
N LEU A 11 -31.00 26.80 -30.24
CA LEU A 11 -30.83 27.76 -31.31
C LEU A 11 -30.09 27.11 -32.48
N LEU A 12 -30.78 26.85 -33.56
CA LEU A 12 -30.21 26.65 -34.88
C LEU A 12 -29.72 28.01 -35.43
N ILE A 13 -28.45 28.13 -35.68
CA ILE A 13 -27.93 29.25 -36.49
C ILE A 13 -27.25 28.65 -37.73
N CYS A 14 -27.88 28.85 -38.88
CA CYS A 14 -27.26 28.76 -40.18
C CYS A 14 -26.42 30.00 -40.44
N ALA A 15 -25.15 29.84 -40.73
CA ALA A 15 -24.37 30.88 -41.45
C ALA A 15 -23.48 30.18 -42.45
N GLY A 16 -23.76 30.36 -43.70
CA GLY A 16 -22.90 29.98 -44.81
C GLY A 16 -21.75 30.98 -45.01
N PHE A 17 -20.77 30.48 -45.63
CA PHE A 17 -19.55 30.99 -46.27
C PHE A 17 -18.26 30.38 -45.68
N LEU A 18 -17.99 29.18 -46.20
CA LEU A 18 -16.73 28.82 -46.83
C LEU A 18 -16.98 27.42 -47.44
N SER A 19 -17.49 27.41 -48.63
CA SER A 19 -17.71 26.23 -49.45
C SER A 19 -16.39 25.74 -50.02
N GLY A 20 -15.82 24.77 -49.35
CA GLY A 20 -14.83 23.86 -49.89
C GLY A 20 -15.18 22.47 -49.41
N ASP A 21 -15.51 21.58 -50.33
CA ASP A 21 -15.96 20.22 -50.07
C ASP A 21 -15.17 19.45 -49.02
N LEU A 22 -15.74 19.28 -47.83
CA LEU A 22 -15.31 18.42 -46.76
C LEU A 22 -16.43 17.47 -46.34
N ARG A 23 -17.05 16.84 -47.33
CA ARG A 23 -17.87 15.64 -47.12
C ARG A 23 -17.20 14.44 -47.81
N ALA A 24 -16.15 13.90 -47.17
CA ALA A 24 -15.88 12.49 -47.37
C ALA A 24 -16.97 11.71 -46.67
N ALA A 25 -17.66 10.85 -47.43
CA ALA A 25 -18.80 10.07 -47.02
C ALA A 25 -18.56 9.30 -45.72
N THR A 26 -19.28 9.69 -44.67
CA THR A 26 -19.43 8.85 -43.46
C THR A 26 -20.72 8.05 -43.59
N PRO A 27 -20.73 6.75 -43.39
CA PRO A 27 -21.93 5.98 -43.29
C PRO A 27 -22.69 6.39 -41.99
N SER A 28 -23.91 6.82 -42.07
CA SER A 28 -24.74 7.21 -40.94
C SER A 28 -25.18 5.97 -40.17
N LEU A 29 -24.69 5.80 -38.95
CA LEU A 29 -25.20 4.86 -37.98
C LEU A 29 -25.70 5.62 -36.76
N ARG A 30 -26.94 5.40 -36.31
CA ARG A 30 -27.58 6.04 -35.13
C ARG A 30 -26.79 5.85 -33.82
N GLY A 31 -25.77 4.96 -33.76
CA GLY A 31 -24.86 4.75 -32.64
C GLY A 31 -23.63 5.68 -32.62
N GLU A 32 -23.16 6.12 -33.79
CA GLU A 32 -21.94 6.98 -33.88
C GLU A 32 -22.23 8.40 -33.39
N ASP A 33 -23.40 8.94 -33.65
CA ASP A 33 -23.81 10.26 -33.11
C ASP A 33 -23.88 10.28 -31.57
N SER A 34 -24.17 9.14 -30.94
CA SER A 34 -24.21 9.02 -29.47
C SER A 34 -22.80 8.99 -28.88
N LEU A 35 -21.86 8.28 -29.48
CA LEU A 35 -20.48 8.21 -29.05
C LEU A 35 -19.79 9.56 -29.19
N ALA A 36 -19.91 10.21 -30.34
CA ALA A 36 -19.34 11.51 -30.61
C ALA A 36 -19.81 12.56 -29.57
N ARG A 37 -21.09 12.61 -29.28
CA ARG A 37 -21.64 13.53 -28.26
C ARG A 37 -21.09 13.27 -26.88
N GLN A 38 -20.91 12.01 -26.48
CA GLN A 38 -20.33 11.67 -25.17
C GLN A 38 -18.86 12.06 -25.10
N VAL A 39 -18.09 11.83 -26.16
CA VAL A 39 -16.68 12.21 -26.25
C VAL A 39 -16.51 13.72 -26.19
N GLU A 40 -17.29 14.49 -26.94
CA GLU A 40 -17.24 15.95 -26.91
C GLU A 40 -17.68 16.52 -25.55
N ALA A 41 -18.71 15.96 -24.92
CA ALA A 41 -19.13 16.33 -23.57
C ALA A 41 -18.03 16.03 -22.54
N ASP A 42 -17.31 14.93 -22.70
CA ASP A 42 -16.17 14.56 -21.87
C ASP A 42 -15.02 15.57 -21.98
N TRP A 43 -14.68 16.02 -23.18
CA TRP A 43 -13.67 17.08 -23.38
C TRP A 43 -14.06 18.39 -22.69
N VAL A 44 -15.33 18.76 -22.74
CA VAL A 44 -15.86 19.92 -22.00
C VAL A 44 -15.65 19.75 -20.50
N ALA A 45 -15.93 18.55 -19.96
CA ALA A 45 -15.73 18.24 -18.55
C ALA A 45 -14.24 18.28 -18.17
N GLN A 46 -13.35 17.84 -19.07
CA GLN A 46 -11.91 17.92 -18.87
C GLN A 46 -11.42 19.38 -18.74
N GLU A 47 -11.88 20.29 -19.58
CA GLU A 47 -11.50 21.70 -19.47
C GLU A 47 -12.08 22.36 -18.21
N ARG A 48 -13.30 22.01 -17.80
CA ARG A 48 -13.93 22.54 -16.57
C ARG A 48 -13.12 22.23 -15.31
N ARG A 49 -12.43 21.08 -15.23
CA ARG A 49 -11.58 20.77 -14.07
C ARG A 49 -10.40 21.73 -13.90
N TRP A 50 -10.03 22.43 -14.97
CA TRP A 50 -9.02 23.50 -14.95
C TRP A 50 -9.65 24.90 -14.88
N ASN A 51 -10.96 25.00 -14.54
CA ASN A 51 -11.71 26.26 -14.46
C ASN A 51 -11.70 27.08 -15.78
N ARG A 52 -11.77 26.39 -16.91
CA ARG A 52 -11.76 27.01 -18.24
C ARG A 52 -12.77 26.36 -19.17
N THR A 53 -12.97 26.96 -20.33
CA THR A 53 -13.86 26.46 -21.39
C THR A 53 -13.06 26.02 -22.61
N PRO A 54 -13.59 25.09 -23.44
CA PRO A 54 -12.92 24.64 -24.68
C PRO A 54 -12.59 25.77 -25.67
N ASP A 55 -13.35 26.85 -25.67
CA ASP A 55 -13.15 28.03 -26.53
C ASP A 55 -12.13 29.05 -25.98
N SER A 56 -11.51 28.78 -24.83
CA SER A 56 -10.43 29.62 -24.31
C SER A 56 -9.18 29.49 -25.17
N PRO A 57 -8.46 30.60 -25.47
CA PRO A 57 -7.20 30.55 -26.23
C PRO A 57 -6.19 29.55 -25.64
N GLN A 58 -6.13 29.46 -24.32
CA GLN A 58 -5.24 28.53 -23.62
C GLN A 58 -5.58 27.07 -23.88
N ALA A 59 -6.88 26.69 -23.82
CA ALA A 59 -7.33 25.33 -24.08
C ALA A 59 -6.95 24.87 -25.50
N VAL A 60 -7.13 25.78 -26.48
CA VAL A 60 -6.79 25.51 -27.88
C VAL A 60 -5.27 25.31 -28.05
N ARG A 61 -4.43 26.19 -27.48
CA ARG A 61 -2.96 26.06 -27.58
C ARG A 61 -2.46 24.77 -26.92
N GLU A 62 -2.94 24.47 -25.74
CA GLU A 62 -2.54 23.24 -25.05
C GLU A 62 -3.01 21.98 -25.75
N ALA A 63 -4.20 22.00 -26.36
CA ALA A 63 -4.68 20.88 -27.18
C ALA A 63 -3.76 20.63 -28.38
N LEU A 64 -3.29 21.69 -29.06
CA LEU A 64 -2.31 21.58 -30.15
C LEU A 64 -0.99 21.01 -29.64
N GLN A 65 -0.42 21.57 -28.58
CA GLN A 65 0.86 21.10 -28.02
C GLN A 65 0.82 19.61 -27.61
N ARG A 66 -0.28 19.18 -27.01
CA ARG A 66 -0.47 17.76 -26.65
C ARG A 66 -0.56 16.87 -27.89
N ALA A 67 -1.28 17.31 -28.92
CA ALA A 67 -1.41 16.59 -30.17
C ALA A 67 -0.06 16.44 -30.92
N GLU A 68 0.72 17.51 -30.99
CA GLU A 68 2.05 17.52 -31.64
C GLU A 68 3.03 16.59 -30.91
N ARG A 69 3.03 16.60 -29.57
CA ARG A 69 3.87 15.68 -28.77
C ARG A 69 3.47 14.22 -29.00
N LEU A 70 2.17 13.93 -29.06
CA LEU A 70 1.67 12.58 -29.35
C LEU A 70 2.07 12.16 -30.76
N LEU A 71 1.91 13.03 -31.77
CA LEU A 71 2.34 12.75 -33.15
C LEU A 71 3.83 12.40 -33.19
N ALA A 72 4.69 13.24 -32.61
CA ALA A 72 6.14 13.04 -32.59
C ALA A 72 6.55 11.74 -31.85
N ASP A 73 5.75 11.28 -30.89
CA ASP A 73 5.97 10.00 -30.22
C ASP A 73 5.56 8.82 -31.10
N LEU A 74 4.42 8.91 -31.78
CA LEU A 74 3.91 7.85 -32.68
C LEU A 74 4.75 7.70 -33.97
N GLU A 75 5.38 8.76 -34.47
CA GLU A 75 6.30 8.72 -35.62
C GLU A 75 7.49 7.76 -35.41
N ARG A 76 7.80 7.43 -34.16
CA ARG A 76 8.82 6.41 -33.82
C ARG A 76 8.31 4.96 -33.92
N ALA A 77 7.02 4.77 -33.90
CA ALA A 77 6.37 3.45 -33.84
C ALA A 77 5.57 3.11 -35.10
N LEU A 78 5.17 4.10 -35.89
CA LEU A 78 4.33 3.95 -37.08
C LEU A 78 4.99 4.56 -38.32
N PRO A 79 4.74 3.97 -39.50
CA PRO A 79 5.15 4.57 -40.76
C PRO A 79 4.55 5.98 -40.95
N GLU A 80 5.32 6.92 -41.50
CA GLU A 80 4.88 8.29 -41.80
C GLU A 80 3.56 8.32 -42.63
N THR A 81 3.43 7.42 -43.59
CA THR A 81 2.25 7.30 -44.46
C THR A 81 0.95 7.01 -43.70
N GLU A 82 1.02 6.37 -42.54
CA GLU A 82 -0.16 6.12 -41.70
C GLU A 82 -0.57 7.34 -40.87
N LEU A 83 0.37 8.22 -40.54
CA LEU A 83 0.16 9.40 -39.72
C LEU A 83 -0.08 10.67 -40.55
N GLU A 84 0.28 10.66 -41.83
CA GLU A 84 0.22 11.83 -42.70
C GLU A 84 -1.14 12.56 -42.73
N PRO A 85 -2.30 11.89 -42.71
CA PRO A 85 -3.58 12.60 -42.70
C PRO A 85 -3.77 13.50 -41.46
N GLU A 86 -3.38 13.00 -40.28
CA GLU A 86 -3.46 13.74 -39.02
C GLU A 86 -2.31 14.76 -38.93
N ALA A 87 -1.11 14.39 -39.38
CA ALA A 87 0.03 15.31 -39.43
C ALA A 87 -0.23 16.52 -40.33
N ALA A 88 -0.77 16.31 -41.54
CA ALA A 88 -1.19 17.38 -42.43
C ALA A 88 -2.28 18.27 -41.83
N THR A 89 -3.26 17.62 -41.14
CA THR A 89 -4.29 18.35 -40.41
C THR A 89 -3.70 19.21 -39.30
N LEU A 90 -2.80 18.68 -38.48
CA LEU A 90 -2.16 19.43 -37.38
C LEU A 90 -1.33 20.60 -37.92
N ARG A 91 -0.57 20.41 -39.00
CA ARG A 91 0.16 21.52 -39.65
C ARG A 91 -0.77 22.67 -40.06
N GLY A 92 -1.94 22.34 -40.64
CA GLY A 92 -2.95 23.34 -40.98
C GLY A 92 -3.59 24.04 -39.79
N LEU A 93 -3.84 23.28 -38.71
CA LEU A 93 -4.40 23.81 -37.46
C LEU A 93 -3.36 24.66 -36.69
N HIS A 94 -2.10 24.34 -36.75
CA HIS A 94 -1.02 25.11 -36.13
C HIS A 94 -1.06 26.58 -36.61
N VAL A 95 -1.13 26.77 -37.92
CA VAL A 95 -1.25 28.14 -38.51
C VAL A 95 -2.49 28.88 -38.01
N ALA A 96 -3.60 28.14 -37.80
CA ALA A 96 -4.80 28.78 -37.28
C ALA A 96 -4.69 29.14 -35.78
N VAL A 97 -3.98 28.32 -34.99
CA VAL A 97 -3.77 28.57 -33.54
C VAL A 97 -2.93 29.82 -33.31
N ASP A 98 -2.02 30.21 -34.21
CA ASP A 98 -1.25 31.44 -34.09
C ASP A 98 -2.14 32.71 -34.03
N ALA A 99 -3.32 32.66 -34.65
CA ALA A 99 -4.29 33.74 -34.63
C ALA A 99 -5.40 33.59 -33.54
N VAL A 100 -5.29 32.65 -32.65
CA VAL A 100 -6.36 32.25 -31.72
C VAL A 100 -6.89 33.38 -30.82
N ASP A 101 -6.03 34.36 -30.45
CA ASP A 101 -6.44 35.49 -29.60
C ASP A 101 -7.40 36.45 -30.32
N HIS A 102 -7.33 36.48 -31.64
CA HIS A 102 -8.15 37.37 -32.47
C HIS A 102 -9.42 36.70 -33.03
N MET A 103 -9.62 35.41 -32.71
CA MET A 103 -10.79 34.63 -33.16
C MET A 103 -12.01 34.87 -32.27
N ALA A 104 -13.19 34.79 -32.86
CA ALA A 104 -14.44 34.71 -32.10
C ALA A 104 -14.52 33.38 -31.32
N SER A 105 -15.31 33.35 -30.21
CA SER A 105 -15.50 32.16 -29.36
C SER A 105 -15.93 30.94 -30.16
N GLU A 106 -16.87 31.07 -31.07
CA GLU A 106 -17.33 29.97 -31.93
C GLU A 106 -16.23 29.39 -32.82
N GLN A 107 -15.37 30.25 -33.37
CA GLN A 107 -14.22 29.81 -34.17
C GLN A 107 -13.19 29.05 -33.35
N ARG A 108 -12.90 29.54 -32.13
CA ARG A 108 -12.02 28.85 -31.19
C ARG A 108 -12.58 27.48 -30.76
N LEU A 109 -13.90 27.40 -30.49
CA LEU A 109 -14.53 26.14 -30.19
C LEU A 109 -14.44 25.14 -31.34
N ALA A 110 -14.70 25.57 -32.55
CA ALA A 110 -14.55 24.73 -33.75
C ALA A 110 -13.10 24.25 -33.93
N LEU A 111 -12.12 25.14 -33.70
CA LEU A 111 -10.68 24.82 -33.76
C LEU A 111 -10.28 23.82 -32.68
N TYR A 112 -10.72 24.02 -31.43
CA TYR A 112 -10.52 23.09 -30.32
C TYR A 112 -11.09 21.72 -30.65
N THR A 113 -12.36 21.65 -31.08
CA THR A 113 -13.02 20.39 -31.41
C THR A 113 -12.27 19.63 -32.50
N ARG A 114 -11.80 20.34 -33.54
CA ARG A 114 -11.03 19.72 -34.63
C ARG A 114 -9.68 19.20 -34.14
N LEU A 115 -8.98 19.94 -33.28
CA LEU A 115 -7.74 19.51 -32.63
C LEU A 115 -7.96 18.23 -31.82
N ARG A 116 -9.02 18.21 -30.99
CA ARG A 116 -9.33 17.05 -30.13
C ARG A 116 -9.70 15.80 -30.95
N TRP A 117 -10.48 15.95 -32.02
CA TRP A 117 -10.75 14.82 -32.94
C TRP A 117 -9.48 14.31 -33.62
N THR A 118 -8.58 15.20 -34.03
CA THR A 118 -7.28 14.79 -34.61
C THR A 118 -6.43 14.06 -33.59
N THR A 119 -6.35 14.56 -32.36
CA THR A 119 -5.65 13.91 -31.24
C THR A 119 -6.23 12.53 -30.93
N ARG A 120 -7.56 12.44 -30.87
CA ARG A 120 -8.24 11.17 -30.65
C ARG A 120 -7.95 10.14 -31.75
N ASN A 121 -7.97 10.56 -33.00
CA ASN A 121 -7.62 9.69 -34.13
C ASN A 121 -6.17 9.18 -34.03
N LEU A 122 -5.23 10.04 -33.67
CA LEU A 122 -3.85 9.64 -33.38
C LEU A 122 -3.77 8.63 -32.24
N SER A 123 -4.45 8.91 -31.12
CA SER A 123 -4.49 8.01 -29.95
C SER A 123 -5.01 6.63 -30.31
N LEU A 124 -6.07 6.54 -31.13
CA LEU A 124 -6.68 5.29 -31.57
C LEU A 124 -5.89 4.58 -32.69
N LYS A 125 -4.88 5.20 -33.26
CA LYS A 125 -3.91 4.59 -34.16
C LYS A 125 -2.71 4.00 -33.42
N ASN A 126 -2.51 4.33 -32.14
CA ASN A 126 -1.39 3.80 -31.37
C ASN A 126 -1.42 2.27 -31.40
N PRO A 127 -0.35 1.59 -31.89
CA PRO A 127 -0.33 0.12 -32.02
C PRO A 127 -0.42 -0.61 -30.70
N LEU A 128 -0.18 0.08 -29.59
CA LEU A 128 -0.36 -0.47 -28.25
C LEU A 128 -1.85 -0.60 -27.86
N LEU A 129 -2.75 0.10 -28.57
CA LEU A 129 -4.21 0.10 -28.34
C LEU A 129 -5.01 -0.36 -29.57
N ALA A 130 -4.57 0.01 -30.79
CA ALA A 130 -5.35 -0.18 -32.01
C ALA A 130 -5.74 -1.64 -32.25
N GLY A 131 -7.03 -1.89 -32.44
CA GLY A 131 -7.56 -3.23 -32.74
C GLY A 131 -7.54 -4.22 -31.56
N LYS A 132 -7.21 -3.77 -30.35
CA LYS A 132 -7.12 -4.64 -29.18
C LYS A 132 -8.37 -4.50 -28.30
N PRO A 133 -9.15 -5.56 -28.09
CA PRO A 133 -10.23 -5.57 -27.11
C PRO A 133 -9.68 -5.33 -25.69
N LEU A 134 -10.49 -4.79 -24.81
CA LEU A 134 -10.14 -4.60 -23.40
C LEU A 134 -11.04 -5.46 -22.52
N VAL A 135 -10.47 -6.26 -21.64
CA VAL A 135 -11.20 -6.82 -20.51
C VAL A 135 -11.23 -5.80 -19.38
N PHE A 136 -12.38 -5.67 -18.75
CA PHE A 136 -12.57 -4.71 -17.66
C PHE A 136 -13.73 -5.16 -16.74
N MET A 137 -13.83 -4.50 -15.59
CA MET A 137 -14.87 -4.76 -14.61
C MET A 137 -15.90 -3.63 -14.62
N LYS A 138 -17.18 -3.98 -14.54
CA LYS A 138 -18.25 -3.06 -14.13
C LYS A 138 -18.65 -3.37 -12.71
N ARG A 139 -18.90 -2.32 -11.93
CA ARG A 139 -19.45 -2.40 -10.59
C ARG A 139 -20.61 -1.40 -10.51
N HIS A 140 -21.74 -1.84 -10.00
CA HIS A 140 -22.96 -1.01 -10.01
C HIS A 140 -22.74 0.33 -9.29
N ARG A 141 -21.96 0.30 -8.21
CA ARG A 141 -21.48 1.48 -7.50
C ARG A 141 -19.99 1.35 -7.20
N PHE A 142 -19.25 2.43 -7.38
CA PHE A 142 -17.86 2.44 -7.00
C PHE A 142 -17.77 2.55 -5.47
N VAL A 143 -17.25 1.52 -4.84
CA VAL A 143 -16.84 1.49 -3.45
C VAL A 143 -15.48 0.82 -3.46
N SER A 144 -14.44 1.58 -3.26
CA SER A 144 -13.07 1.11 -3.21
C SER A 144 -12.38 1.64 -1.96
N GLN A 145 -13.09 1.54 -0.83
CA GLN A 145 -12.54 1.97 0.44
C GLN A 145 -11.33 1.10 0.80
N MET A 146 -10.21 1.73 1.02
CA MET A 146 -8.88 1.14 1.14
C MET A 146 -8.82 -0.06 2.12
N LEU A 147 -9.46 0.04 3.28
CA LEU A 147 -9.43 -1.03 4.29
C LEU A 147 -10.48 -2.12 4.08
N HIS A 148 -11.62 -1.79 3.51
CA HIS A 148 -12.80 -2.64 3.54
C HIS A 148 -13.23 -3.15 2.17
N GLU A 149 -12.74 -2.56 1.08
CA GLU A 149 -13.13 -2.92 -0.28
C GLU A 149 -13.06 -4.42 -0.55
N TYR A 150 -12.10 -5.09 0.07
CA TYR A 150 -11.73 -6.46 -0.22
C TYR A 150 -12.31 -7.48 0.76
N LEU A 151 -13.21 -7.05 1.63
CA LEU A 151 -13.87 -7.93 2.60
C LEU A 151 -15.33 -8.11 2.22
N GLY A 152 -15.73 -9.30 1.81
CA GLY A 152 -17.02 -9.58 1.22
C GLY A 152 -18.21 -9.16 2.08
N TYR A 153 -18.10 -9.23 3.39
CA TYR A 153 -19.18 -8.88 4.28
C TYR A 153 -19.48 -7.37 4.37
N PHE A 154 -18.51 -6.50 4.03
CA PHE A 154 -18.72 -5.05 4.00
C PHE A 154 -19.59 -4.61 2.83
N TYR A 155 -19.63 -5.39 1.74
CA TYR A 155 -20.36 -5.07 0.54
C TYR A 155 -21.80 -5.54 0.52
N ASP A 156 -22.35 -5.90 1.64
CA ASP A 156 -23.75 -6.29 1.73
C ASP A 156 -24.72 -5.09 1.71
N TYR A 157 -24.29 -4.00 1.07
CA TYR A 157 -25.14 -2.87 0.71
C TYR A 157 -25.91 -3.21 -0.56
N GLY A 158 -27.23 -3.13 -0.47
CA GLY A 158 -28.14 -3.55 -1.52
C GLY A 158 -27.95 -2.90 -2.88
N ASP A 159 -27.32 -1.75 -2.91
CA ASP A 159 -27.08 -0.95 -4.11
C ASP A 159 -25.68 -1.12 -4.72
N VAL A 160 -24.77 -1.81 -4.05
CA VAL A 160 -23.42 -2.10 -4.56
C VAL A 160 -23.42 -3.34 -5.46
N ALA A 161 -24.21 -4.34 -5.10
CA ALA A 161 -24.24 -5.62 -5.81
C ALA A 161 -24.73 -5.46 -7.25
N GLY A 162 -23.98 -6.04 -8.17
CA GLY A 162 -24.22 -6.00 -9.62
C GLY A 162 -22.95 -5.68 -10.40
N GLY A 163 -23.06 -5.66 -11.72
CA GLY A 163 -21.91 -5.53 -12.61
C GLY A 163 -21.40 -6.88 -13.08
N GLY A 164 -20.08 -7.02 -13.24
CA GLY A 164 -19.46 -8.24 -13.77
C GLY A 164 -18.15 -7.96 -14.49
N VAL A 165 -17.70 -8.94 -15.23
CA VAL A 165 -16.49 -8.89 -16.05
C VAL A 165 -16.88 -8.84 -17.52
N PHE A 166 -16.40 -7.83 -18.23
CA PHE A 166 -16.81 -7.50 -19.60
C PHE A 166 -15.62 -7.36 -20.53
N VAL A 167 -15.85 -7.56 -21.81
CA VAL A 167 -14.93 -7.22 -22.89
C VAL A 167 -15.49 -6.07 -23.70
N LEU A 168 -14.72 -5.00 -23.86
CA LEU A 168 -14.98 -3.92 -24.80
C LEU A 168 -14.28 -4.27 -26.11
N GLU A 169 -15.08 -4.63 -27.14
CA GLU A 169 -14.54 -5.20 -28.38
C GLU A 169 -13.78 -4.18 -29.23
N ASN A 170 -14.24 -2.92 -29.27
CA ASN A 170 -13.65 -1.86 -30.09
C ASN A 170 -13.44 -0.58 -29.25
N PRO A 171 -12.39 -0.52 -28.43
CA PRO A 171 -12.14 0.62 -27.54
C PRO A 171 -12.11 1.95 -28.28
N GLY A 172 -12.85 2.91 -27.78
CA GLY A 172 -12.94 4.27 -28.34
C GLY A 172 -13.68 4.40 -29.67
N ARG A 173 -14.13 3.31 -30.29
CA ARG A 173 -14.90 3.28 -31.55
C ARG A 173 -16.32 2.79 -31.38
N SER A 174 -16.59 2.00 -30.34
CA SER A 174 -17.92 1.47 -30.03
C SER A 174 -18.04 1.27 -28.53
N PHE A 175 -19.26 1.39 -28.01
CA PHE A 175 -19.60 1.04 -26.61
C PHE A 175 -20.20 -0.36 -26.47
N GLN A 176 -20.06 -1.20 -27.49
CA GLN A 176 -20.49 -2.60 -27.40
C GLN A 176 -19.58 -3.38 -26.48
N THR A 177 -20.19 -4.04 -25.49
CA THR A 177 -19.49 -4.88 -24.53
C THR A 177 -20.08 -6.29 -24.53
N ARG A 178 -19.22 -7.28 -24.27
CA ARG A 178 -19.60 -8.67 -24.09
C ARG A 178 -19.41 -9.06 -22.63
N ASP A 179 -20.45 -9.58 -22.00
CA ASP A 179 -20.41 -10.06 -20.62
C ASP A 179 -19.80 -11.46 -20.57
N LEU A 180 -18.66 -11.62 -19.87
CA LEU A 180 -17.99 -12.91 -19.71
C LEU A 180 -18.71 -13.82 -18.71
N ILE A 181 -19.49 -13.26 -17.80
CA ILE A 181 -20.20 -14.04 -16.77
C ILE A 181 -21.59 -14.44 -17.24
N ALA A 182 -22.28 -13.53 -17.91
CA ALA A 182 -23.59 -13.76 -18.56
C ALA A 182 -24.63 -14.42 -17.62
N GLY A 183 -24.70 -13.92 -16.38
CA GLY A 183 -25.69 -14.39 -15.40
C GLY A 183 -25.42 -15.77 -14.79
N ARG A 184 -24.26 -16.39 -15.04
CA ARG A 184 -23.88 -17.69 -14.47
C ARG A 184 -23.50 -17.66 -12.98
N LEU A 185 -23.25 -16.48 -12.42
CA LEU A 185 -23.14 -16.27 -10.98
C LEU A 185 -24.37 -15.56 -10.44
N PRO A 186 -24.82 -15.84 -9.23
CA PRO A 186 -25.86 -15.07 -8.56
C PRO A 186 -25.55 -13.58 -8.51
N ARG A 187 -26.49 -12.75 -8.11
CA ARG A 187 -26.22 -11.33 -7.89
C ARG A 187 -25.21 -11.19 -6.74
N GLY A 188 -24.12 -10.46 -6.97
CA GLY A 188 -23.06 -10.31 -6.00
C GLY A 188 -22.14 -9.14 -6.33
N ASN A 189 -21.05 -9.06 -5.61
CA ASN A 189 -20.02 -8.04 -5.75
C ASN A 189 -18.81 -8.60 -6.45
N TYR A 190 -18.24 -7.80 -7.34
CA TYR A 190 -17.02 -8.11 -8.06
C TYR A 190 -15.91 -7.16 -7.62
N THR A 191 -14.71 -7.67 -7.40
CA THR A 191 -13.54 -6.83 -7.15
C THR A 191 -12.31 -7.43 -7.80
N THR A 192 -11.31 -6.60 -8.08
CA THR A 192 -9.99 -6.94 -8.62
C THR A 192 -10.01 -7.86 -9.84
N LEU A 193 -9.19 -7.56 -10.81
CA LEU A 193 -9.16 -8.22 -12.12
C LEU A 193 -7.72 -8.45 -12.56
N ALA A 194 -7.45 -9.63 -13.12
CA ALA A 194 -6.17 -9.94 -13.76
C ALA A 194 -6.36 -10.82 -15.00
N LEU A 195 -5.40 -10.78 -15.90
CA LEU A 195 -5.36 -11.57 -17.13
C LEU A 195 -4.10 -12.45 -17.14
N SER A 196 -4.22 -13.71 -17.51
CA SER A 196 -3.08 -14.60 -17.70
C SER A 196 -2.10 -14.07 -18.77
N TYR A 197 -0.85 -14.54 -18.75
CA TYR A 197 0.17 -14.05 -19.70
C TYR A 197 -0.13 -14.44 -21.14
N ASP A 198 -0.81 -15.56 -21.36
CA ASP A 198 -1.27 -16.01 -22.69
C ASP A 198 -2.54 -15.31 -23.18
N GLY A 199 -3.14 -14.44 -22.34
CA GLY A 199 -4.38 -13.73 -22.65
C GLY A 199 -5.64 -14.61 -22.66
N GLY A 200 -5.53 -15.89 -22.29
CA GLY A 200 -6.61 -16.87 -22.40
C GLY A 200 -7.54 -16.94 -21.19
N THR A 201 -7.09 -16.54 -20.00
CA THR A 201 -7.84 -16.67 -18.74
C THR A 201 -7.92 -15.35 -18.00
N VAL A 202 -9.12 -14.99 -17.62
CA VAL A 202 -9.42 -13.82 -16.78
C VAL A 202 -9.68 -14.29 -15.36
N TYR A 203 -8.99 -13.69 -14.40
CA TYR A 203 -9.13 -13.93 -12.96
C TYR A 203 -9.80 -12.74 -12.29
N PHE A 204 -10.70 -13.00 -11.35
CA PHE A 204 -11.39 -11.96 -10.59
C PHE A 204 -11.83 -12.47 -9.23
N ALA A 205 -12.12 -11.55 -8.31
CA ALA A 205 -12.73 -11.90 -7.04
C ALA A 205 -14.23 -11.60 -7.08
N TYR A 206 -15.03 -12.50 -6.47
CA TYR A 206 -16.48 -12.39 -6.42
C TYR A 206 -16.99 -12.87 -5.05
N ALA A 207 -17.97 -12.13 -4.50
CA ALA A 207 -18.73 -12.50 -3.31
C ALA A 207 -20.23 -12.45 -3.64
N GLU A 208 -20.94 -13.54 -3.43
CA GLU A 208 -22.40 -13.58 -3.57
C GLU A 208 -23.05 -12.67 -2.54
N ARG A 209 -24.07 -11.92 -2.94
CA ARG A 209 -24.85 -11.12 -2.00
C ARG A 209 -25.76 -11.99 -1.15
N ALA A 210 -25.68 -11.85 0.18
CA ALA A 210 -26.64 -12.44 1.09
C ALA A 210 -28.01 -11.74 1.01
N ALA A 211 -29.08 -12.48 1.32
CA ALA A 211 -30.43 -11.88 1.41
C ALA A 211 -30.51 -10.86 2.56
N GLU A 212 -29.86 -11.18 3.68
CA GLU A 212 -29.68 -10.32 4.84
C GLU A 212 -28.19 -10.28 5.20
N LYS A 213 -27.71 -9.14 5.70
CA LYS A 213 -26.31 -9.01 6.13
C LYS A 213 -26.06 -9.87 7.36
N PRO A 214 -25.26 -10.94 7.27
CA PRO A 214 -24.93 -11.77 8.42
C PRO A 214 -23.98 -11.00 9.35
N ASP A 215 -23.95 -11.41 10.62
CA ASP A 215 -22.90 -11.00 11.54
C ASP A 215 -21.52 -11.43 11.04
N PHE A 216 -20.49 -10.67 11.36
CA PHE A 216 -19.11 -10.99 10.96
C PHE A 216 -18.68 -12.41 11.40
N TYR A 217 -19.07 -12.83 12.57
CA TYR A 217 -18.73 -14.16 13.13
C TYR A 217 -19.67 -15.28 12.68
N SER A 218 -20.69 -14.94 11.89
CA SER A 218 -21.62 -15.95 11.37
C SER A 218 -20.93 -16.86 10.35
N PRO A 219 -21.19 -18.17 10.39
CA PRO A 219 -20.75 -19.10 9.36
C PRO A 219 -21.38 -18.80 7.98
N GLN A 220 -22.44 -17.99 7.92
CA GLN A 220 -23.06 -17.50 6.69
C GLN A 220 -22.42 -16.21 6.18
N ARG A 221 -21.34 -15.71 6.79
CA ARG A 221 -20.59 -14.56 6.32
C ARG A 221 -20.20 -14.76 4.86
N ARG A 222 -20.39 -13.75 4.06
CA ARG A 222 -19.95 -13.72 2.68
C ARG A 222 -18.49 -13.29 2.60
N CYS A 223 -17.72 -14.04 1.83
CA CYS A 223 -16.31 -13.76 1.56
C CYS A 223 -16.10 -13.63 0.07
N PHE A 224 -15.13 -12.86 -0.32
CA PHE A 224 -14.63 -12.89 -1.70
C PHE A 224 -13.87 -14.19 -1.95
N HIS A 225 -14.15 -14.79 -3.10
CA HIS A 225 -13.40 -15.93 -3.61
C HIS A 225 -12.88 -15.63 -5.01
N LEU A 226 -11.74 -16.22 -5.34
CA LEU A 226 -11.16 -16.10 -6.67
C LEU A 226 -11.85 -17.03 -7.65
N TYR A 227 -12.12 -16.48 -8.82
CA TYR A 227 -12.72 -17.17 -9.96
C TYR A 227 -11.83 -17.03 -11.18
N ALA A 228 -11.95 -17.98 -12.11
CA ALA A 228 -11.36 -17.95 -13.43
C ALA A 228 -12.43 -18.14 -14.47
N VAL A 229 -12.32 -17.42 -15.58
CA VAL A 229 -13.17 -17.56 -16.77
C VAL A 229 -12.30 -17.42 -18.03
N GLY A 230 -12.61 -18.19 -19.08
CA GLY A 230 -11.95 -18.02 -20.37
C GLY A 230 -12.23 -16.61 -20.96
N ALA A 231 -11.29 -16.08 -21.72
CA ALA A 231 -11.44 -14.80 -22.42
C ALA A 231 -12.63 -14.78 -23.39
N ASP A 232 -13.04 -15.95 -23.85
CA ASP A 232 -14.27 -16.17 -24.65
C ASP A 232 -15.54 -16.33 -23.82
N GLY A 233 -15.44 -16.32 -22.49
CA GLY A 233 -16.50 -16.57 -21.55
C GLY A 233 -16.70 -18.05 -21.17
N SER A 234 -15.91 -18.97 -21.68
CA SER A 234 -15.97 -20.40 -21.31
C SER A 234 -15.35 -20.71 -19.94
N HIS A 235 -15.51 -21.93 -19.47
CA HIS A 235 -14.80 -22.49 -18.31
C HIS A 235 -14.85 -21.66 -17.02
N LEU A 236 -15.96 -20.96 -16.75
CA LEU A 236 -16.13 -20.26 -15.47
C LEU A 236 -16.07 -21.26 -14.30
N ARG A 237 -15.15 -21.02 -13.35
CA ARG A 237 -14.97 -21.85 -12.15
C ARG A 237 -14.47 -21.04 -10.97
N ALA A 238 -14.84 -21.46 -9.76
CA ALA A 238 -14.20 -20.97 -8.54
C ALA A 238 -12.82 -21.63 -8.38
N LEU A 239 -11.84 -20.85 -7.91
CA LEU A 239 -10.50 -21.31 -7.57
C LEU A 239 -10.33 -21.47 -6.05
N THR A 240 -11.02 -20.66 -5.26
CA THR A 240 -10.96 -20.71 -3.79
C THR A 240 -12.36 -20.80 -3.19
N ALA A 241 -12.40 -21.23 -1.93
CA ALA A 241 -13.62 -21.34 -1.13
C ALA A 241 -13.24 -21.32 0.37
N GLY A 242 -14.22 -21.19 1.23
CA GLY A 242 -14.02 -21.24 2.69
C GLY A 242 -14.52 -19.96 3.38
N PRO A 243 -14.15 -19.77 4.66
CA PRO A 243 -14.58 -18.62 5.45
C PRO A 243 -13.65 -17.41 5.32
N GLU A 244 -12.65 -17.45 4.44
CA GLU A 244 -11.66 -16.40 4.23
C GLU A 244 -11.96 -15.61 2.98
N ASP A 245 -11.59 -14.32 3.00
CA ASP A 245 -11.60 -13.46 1.82
C ASP A 245 -10.31 -13.66 1.01
N ASP A 246 -10.47 -13.91 -0.31
CA ASP A 246 -9.39 -14.07 -1.29
C ASP A 246 -9.64 -13.10 -2.46
N PHE A 247 -8.68 -12.22 -2.75
CA PHE A 247 -8.81 -11.15 -3.75
C PHE A 247 -7.44 -10.76 -4.33
N ASP A 248 -7.40 -9.76 -5.22
CA ASP A 248 -6.18 -9.27 -5.88
C ASP A 248 -5.39 -10.40 -6.59
N PRO A 249 -5.99 -11.14 -7.54
CA PRO A 249 -5.27 -12.18 -8.26
C PRO A 249 -4.15 -11.59 -9.11
N CYS A 250 -2.97 -12.20 -9.03
CA CYS A 250 -1.78 -11.81 -9.79
C CYS A 250 -1.16 -13.05 -10.42
N PRO A 251 -1.28 -13.27 -11.74
CA PRO A 251 -0.63 -14.36 -12.43
C PRO A 251 0.88 -14.33 -12.28
N LEU A 252 1.47 -15.48 -11.94
CA LEU A 252 2.90 -15.66 -11.79
C LEU A 252 3.54 -16.27 -13.04
N PRO A 253 4.82 -15.97 -13.33
CA PRO A 253 5.53 -16.52 -14.49
C PRO A 253 5.63 -18.04 -14.51
N ASP A 254 5.47 -18.71 -13.38
CA ASP A 254 5.49 -20.17 -13.27
C ASP A 254 4.12 -20.83 -13.48
N GLY A 255 3.12 -20.04 -13.83
CA GLY A 255 1.75 -20.48 -14.07
C GLY A 255 0.87 -20.49 -12.84
N GLY A 256 1.41 -20.23 -11.62
CA GLY A 256 0.64 -20.04 -10.39
C GLY A 256 -0.02 -18.68 -10.33
N LEU A 257 -0.69 -18.45 -9.21
CA LEU A 257 -1.30 -17.14 -8.84
C LEU A 257 -0.78 -16.69 -7.49
N ALA A 258 -0.35 -15.45 -7.39
CA ALA A 258 -0.29 -14.74 -6.11
C ALA A 258 -1.62 -14.02 -5.87
N PHE A 259 -1.99 -13.80 -4.62
CA PHE A 259 -3.23 -13.14 -4.25
C PHE A 259 -3.20 -12.68 -2.80
N MET A 260 -4.09 -11.78 -2.42
CA MET A 260 -4.28 -11.39 -1.04
C MET A 260 -5.33 -12.26 -0.36
N SER A 261 -5.08 -12.62 0.91
CA SER A 261 -6.01 -13.46 1.66
C SER A 261 -5.97 -13.19 3.16
N THR A 262 -7.12 -13.39 3.81
CA THR A 262 -7.25 -13.39 5.28
C THR A 262 -6.83 -14.69 5.93
N ARG A 263 -6.38 -15.71 5.16
CA ARG A 263 -6.02 -17.07 5.64
C ARG A 263 -4.89 -17.10 6.65
N ARG A 264 -3.99 -16.11 6.67
CA ARG A 264 -2.98 -16.00 7.72
C ARG A 264 -3.60 -15.86 9.12
N GLY A 265 -4.80 -15.32 9.19
CA GLY A 265 -5.51 -15.03 10.43
C GLY A 265 -5.00 -13.75 11.13
N GLY A 266 -5.67 -13.38 12.21
CA GLY A 266 -5.42 -12.16 12.97
C GLY A 266 -6.17 -10.95 12.46
N PHE A 267 -6.07 -9.85 13.20
CA PHE A 267 -6.79 -8.61 12.92
C PHE A 267 -5.85 -7.40 12.91
N GLY A 268 -6.16 -6.43 12.09
CA GLY A 268 -5.58 -5.09 12.17
C GLY A 268 -5.96 -4.40 13.48
N ARG A 269 -5.33 -3.27 13.80
CA ARG A 269 -5.61 -2.48 15.02
C ARG A 269 -6.45 -1.23 14.77
N CYS A 270 -6.79 -0.95 13.51
CA CYS A 270 -7.50 0.24 13.09
C CYS A 270 -8.94 -0.08 12.69
N HIS A 271 -9.79 -0.49 13.64
CA HIS A 271 -11.20 -0.78 13.38
C HIS A 271 -12.01 -0.90 14.67
N ASN A 272 -13.33 -1.09 14.53
CA ASN A 272 -14.26 -1.30 15.63
C ASN A 272 -14.71 -2.76 15.74
N PRO A 273 -15.17 -3.24 16.90
CA PRO A 273 -15.65 -4.62 17.07
C PRO A 273 -16.80 -5.00 16.14
N TRP A 274 -17.65 -4.05 15.78
CA TRP A 274 -18.77 -4.24 14.85
C TRP A 274 -18.37 -4.14 13.37
N GLU A 275 -17.14 -3.71 13.08
CA GLU A 275 -16.52 -3.68 11.76
C GLU A 275 -15.13 -4.29 11.84
N PRO A 276 -15.00 -5.60 12.09
CA PRO A 276 -13.69 -6.21 12.23
C PRO A 276 -12.90 -6.13 10.94
N LEU A 277 -11.62 -5.83 11.05
CA LEU A 277 -10.67 -5.78 9.94
C LEU A 277 -9.70 -6.97 10.06
N PRO A 278 -9.98 -8.12 9.44
CA PRO A 278 -9.00 -9.19 9.33
C PRO A 278 -7.72 -8.70 8.69
N ALA A 279 -6.58 -9.16 9.17
CA ALA A 279 -5.32 -8.97 8.49
C ALA A 279 -5.30 -9.84 7.23
N TYR A 280 -4.99 -9.25 6.08
CA TYR A 280 -4.85 -9.96 4.82
C TYR A 280 -3.48 -9.69 4.21
N THR A 281 -2.85 -10.75 3.77
CA THR A 281 -1.47 -10.73 3.29
C THR A 281 -1.31 -11.53 2.01
N LEU A 282 -0.12 -11.45 1.44
CA LEU A 282 0.22 -12.14 0.20
C LEU A 282 0.25 -13.66 0.39
N HIS A 283 -0.45 -14.36 -0.50
CA HIS A 283 -0.53 -15.81 -0.62
C HIS A 283 -0.22 -16.23 -2.05
N ARG A 284 -0.06 -17.53 -2.27
CA ARG A 284 -0.02 -18.10 -3.62
C ARG A 284 -0.73 -19.43 -3.68
N MET A 285 -1.10 -19.82 -4.91
CA MET A 285 -1.66 -21.13 -5.25
C MET A 285 -1.24 -21.54 -6.66
N ASN A 286 -1.53 -22.79 -7.01
CA ASN A 286 -1.43 -23.27 -8.38
C ASN A 286 -2.58 -22.71 -9.25
N ALA A 287 -2.45 -22.76 -10.57
CA ALA A 287 -3.47 -22.25 -11.51
C ALA A 287 -4.85 -22.93 -11.39
N ASP A 288 -4.89 -24.13 -10.84
CA ASP A 288 -6.12 -24.88 -10.59
C ASP A 288 -6.80 -24.57 -9.23
N GLY A 289 -6.18 -23.72 -8.41
CA GLY A 289 -6.63 -23.36 -7.07
C GLY A 289 -6.04 -24.25 -5.95
N SER A 290 -5.28 -25.27 -6.28
CA SER A 290 -4.63 -26.15 -5.29
C SER A 290 -3.36 -25.52 -4.72
N GLY A 291 -2.85 -26.10 -3.61
CA GLY A 291 -1.55 -25.73 -3.06
C GLY A 291 -1.50 -24.30 -2.50
N VAL A 292 -2.60 -23.83 -1.92
CA VAL A 292 -2.66 -22.51 -1.25
C VAL A 292 -1.66 -22.47 -0.10
N ARG A 293 -0.83 -21.41 -0.10
CA ARG A 293 0.15 -21.17 0.98
C ARG A 293 0.39 -19.69 1.19
N THR A 294 0.67 -19.31 2.44
CA THR A 294 1.05 -17.96 2.83
C THR A 294 2.46 -17.62 2.34
N LEU A 295 2.63 -16.48 1.72
CA LEU A 295 3.92 -15.91 1.32
C LEU A 295 4.40 -14.82 2.26
N SER A 296 3.49 -14.00 2.79
CA SER A 296 3.82 -12.91 3.70
C SER A 296 3.32 -13.17 5.11
N TRP A 297 4.22 -12.97 6.06
CA TRP A 297 3.96 -13.05 7.50
C TRP A 297 3.86 -11.68 8.16
N HIS A 298 3.59 -10.66 7.36
CA HIS A 298 3.36 -9.30 7.85
C HIS A 298 2.16 -9.23 8.81
N GLU A 299 2.17 -8.27 9.72
CA GLU A 299 1.20 -8.19 10.82
C GLU A 299 -0.14 -7.54 10.47
N THR A 300 -0.15 -6.69 9.44
CA THR A 300 -1.34 -5.95 9.00
C THR A 300 -1.73 -6.31 7.56
N ASN A 301 -2.05 -5.32 6.73
CA ASN A 301 -2.64 -5.51 5.43
C ASN A 301 -1.68 -5.19 4.29
N GLU A 302 -1.82 -5.94 3.22
CA GLU A 302 -1.08 -5.80 1.97
C GLU A 302 -2.05 -5.79 0.79
N TRP A 303 -1.72 -5.10 -0.32
CA TRP A 303 -2.61 -4.90 -1.48
C TRP A 303 -1.88 -4.98 -2.79
N HIS A 304 -2.63 -5.23 -3.86
CA HIS A 304 -2.31 -4.96 -5.25
C HIS A 304 -0.99 -5.59 -5.70
N PRO A 305 -0.81 -6.91 -5.59
CA PRO A 305 0.40 -7.56 -6.08
C PRO A 305 0.48 -7.47 -7.61
N ALA A 306 1.66 -7.20 -8.12
CA ALA A 306 1.98 -7.26 -9.54
C ALA A 306 3.38 -7.84 -9.73
N VAL A 307 3.64 -8.46 -10.88
CA VAL A 307 4.97 -9.01 -11.17
C VAL A 307 5.81 -7.97 -11.91
N LEU A 308 7.01 -7.71 -11.40
CA LEU A 308 8.01 -6.85 -12.04
C LEU A 308 8.68 -7.57 -13.23
N ASN A 309 9.29 -6.79 -14.12
CA ASN A 309 10.01 -7.33 -15.29
C ASN A 309 11.19 -8.23 -14.92
N ASP A 310 11.68 -8.19 -13.67
CA ASP A 310 12.73 -9.08 -13.15
C ASP A 310 12.17 -10.33 -12.43
N GLY A 311 10.84 -10.51 -12.41
CA GLY A 311 10.15 -11.66 -11.83
C GLY A 311 9.86 -11.57 -10.34
N ARG A 312 10.23 -10.46 -9.65
CA ARG A 312 9.78 -10.20 -8.28
C ARG A 312 8.32 -9.76 -8.26
N ILE A 313 7.64 -9.98 -7.14
CA ILE A 313 6.33 -9.41 -6.86
C ILE A 313 6.54 -8.05 -6.20
N VAL A 314 5.90 -7.00 -6.73
CA VAL A 314 5.72 -5.71 -6.06
C VAL A 314 4.32 -5.62 -5.51
N TYR A 315 4.15 -5.01 -4.34
CA TYR A 315 2.86 -4.86 -3.67
C TYR A 315 2.88 -3.67 -2.71
N SER A 316 1.70 -3.19 -2.35
CA SER A 316 1.55 -2.19 -1.29
C SER A 316 1.54 -2.87 0.06
N ARG A 317 2.24 -2.33 1.05
CA ARG A 317 2.25 -2.85 2.41
C ARG A 317 2.04 -1.72 3.41
N TRP A 318 1.15 -1.93 4.34
CA TRP A 318 0.85 -0.99 5.42
C TRP A 318 1.64 -1.33 6.68
N ASP A 319 2.52 -0.43 7.07
CA ASP A 319 3.22 -0.51 8.35
C ASP A 319 2.44 0.29 9.42
N TYR A 320 1.58 -0.39 10.17
CA TYR A 320 0.87 0.21 11.31
C TYR A 320 1.74 0.20 12.55
N VAL A 321 2.56 1.21 12.72
CA VAL A 321 3.61 1.27 13.73
C VAL A 321 3.58 2.60 14.50
N ASP A 322 4.39 2.69 15.56
CA ASP A 322 4.51 3.83 16.45
C ASP A 322 4.95 5.15 15.77
N ARG A 323 5.47 5.11 14.53
CA ARG A 323 5.82 6.31 13.76
C ARG A 323 4.65 6.89 12.97
N SER A 324 3.66 6.09 12.59
CA SER A 324 2.35 6.52 12.07
C SER A 324 1.40 5.34 11.94
N ALA A 325 0.12 5.57 12.24
CA ALA A 325 -0.93 4.59 12.00
C ALA A 325 -1.58 4.73 10.62
N ALA A 326 -1.55 5.91 10.00
CA ALA A 326 -2.26 6.22 8.77
C ALA A 326 -1.36 6.37 7.54
N ASN A 327 -0.06 6.63 7.73
CA ASN A 327 0.89 6.74 6.64
C ASN A 327 1.61 5.40 6.40
N PHE A 328 2.57 5.41 5.50
CA PHE A 328 3.45 4.27 5.20
C PHE A 328 2.75 3.05 4.62
N HIS A 329 1.89 3.29 3.62
CA HIS A 329 1.46 2.26 2.67
C HIS A 329 2.43 2.24 1.48
N GLY A 330 3.67 1.86 1.77
CA GLY A 330 4.75 1.91 0.78
C GLY A 330 4.74 0.72 -0.18
N LEU A 331 5.52 0.85 -1.26
CA LEU A 331 5.82 -0.24 -2.17
C LEU A 331 6.88 -1.16 -1.58
N TRP A 332 6.59 -2.45 -1.58
CA TRP A 332 7.49 -3.52 -1.18
C TRP A 332 7.67 -4.52 -2.31
N THR A 333 8.76 -5.26 -2.27
CA THR A 333 9.00 -6.35 -3.22
C THR A 333 9.30 -7.65 -2.46
N THR A 334 8.99 -8.78 -3.09
CA THR A 334 9.35 -10.11 -2.60
C THR A 334 9.55 -11.06 -3.78
N HIS A 335 10.22 -12.18 -3.57
CA HIS A 335 10.27 -13.25 -4.55
C HIS A 335 8.92 -14.00 -4.62
N SER A 336 8.72 -14.77 -5.69
CA SER A 336 7.46 -15.53 -5.88
C SER A 336 7.22 -16.65 -4.86
N ASP A 337 8.21 -16.96 -4.01
CA ASP A 337 8.09 -17.88 -2.87
C ASP A 337 7.87 -17.15 -1.53
N GLY A 338 7.85 -15.82 -1.53
CA GLY A 338 7.71 -14.98 -0.34
C GLY A 338 9.04 -14.66 0.36
N SER A 339 10.18 -15.11 -0.18
CA SER A 339 11.49 -14.79 0.36
C SER A 339 11.92 -13.37 -0.02
N ASN A 340 12.88 -12.84 0.72
CA ASN A 340 13.48 -11.51 0.53
C ASN A 340 12.45 -10.35 0.45
N PRO A 341 11.52 -10.20 1.43
CA PRO A 341 10.67 -9.03 1.49
C PRO A 341 11.54 -7.79 1.75
N ALA A 342 11.43 -6.79 0.87
CA ALA A 342 12.22 -5.57 0.95
C ALA A 342 11.39 -4.34 0.57
N VAL A 343 11.59 -3.24 1.32
CA VAL A 343 11.00 -1.96 0.97
C VAL A 343 11.56 -1.47 -0.37
N LEU A 344 10.69 -0.87 -1.18
CA LEU A 344 11.08 -0.24 -2.43
C LEU A 344 10.96 1.29 -2.31
N PHE A 345 9.77 1.83 -2.06
CA PHE A 345 9.51 3.28 -1.99
C PHE A 345 8.28 3.57 -1.13
N GLY A 346 8.20 4.77 -0.55
CA GLY A 346 7.01 5.26 0.17
C GLY A 346 6.95 4.86 1.64
N ASN A 347 7.99 4.20 2.18
CA ASN A 347 8.02 3.80 3.58
C ASN A 347 8.68 4.85 4.51
N TYR A 348 9.22 5.93 3.92
CA TYR A 348 9.91 6.99 4.66
C TYR A 348 9.45 8.38 4.24
N THR A 349 8.19 8.54 3.83
CA THR A 349 7.64 9.85 3.46
C THR A 349 6.23 10.05 4.01
N LEU A 350 5.90 11.31 4.34
CA LEU A 350 4.54 11.77 4.63
C LEU A 350 3.92 12.53 3.46
N ARG A 351 4.66 12.72 2.37
CA ARG A 351 4.20 13.50 1.19
C ARG A 351 3.29 12.68 0.27
N ILE A 352 3.37 11.34 0.33
CA ILE A 352 2.43 10.40 -0.27
C ILE A 352 1.99 9.47 0.84
N ASN A 353 0.68 9.40 1.07
CA ASN A 353 0.12 8.63 2.15
C ASN A 353 0.10 7.13 1.83
N ALA A 354 -0.25 6.79 0.58
CA ALA A 354 -0.32 5.42 0.10
C ALA A 354 0.12 5.28 -1.36
N CYS A 355 0.82 4.18 -1.68
CA CYS A 355 1.25 3.79 -3.01
C CYS A 355 0.46 2.56 -3.43
N PHE A 356 -0.64 2.75 -4.19
CA PHE A 356 -1.54 1.67 -4.57
C PHE A 356 -1.38 1.22 -6.02
N GLN A 357 -1.85 0.01 -6.33
CA GLN A 357 -1.96 -0.54 -7.67
C GLN A 357 -0.66 -0.40 -8.49
N PRO A 358 0.48 -0.88 -7.98
CA PRO A 358 1.74 -0.81 -8.70
C PRO A 358 1.73 -1.74 -9.92
N HIS A 359 2.31 -1.28 -11.03
CA HIS A 359 2.50 -2.07 -12.23
C HIS A 359 3.89 -1.85 -12.83
N ALA A 360 4.55 -2.92 -13.26
CA ALA A 360 5.75 -2.82 -14.07
C ALA A 360 5.43 -2.21 -15.43
N ILE A 361 6.22 -1.26 -15.86
CA ILE A 361 6.09 -0.69 -17.21
C ILE A 361 6.79 -1.61 -18.21
N PRO A 362 6.12 -2.05 -19.29
CA PRO A 362 6.73 -2.92 -20.30
C PRO A 362 8.01 -2.33 -20.87
N GLY A 363 9.08 -3.13 -20.91
CA GLY A 363 10.38 -2.73 -21.46
C GLY A 363 11.14 -1.69 -20.65
N SER A 364 10.74 -1.42 -19.40
CA SER A 364 11.35 -0.42 -18.50
C SER A 364 11.56 -1.00 -17.10
N ASP A 365 12.56 -0.47 -16.38
CA ASP A 365 12.74 -0.79 -14.96
C ASP A 365 11.80 0.01 -14.05
N LYS A 366 11.10 0.99 -14.60
CA LYS A 366 10.20 1.88 -13.86
C LYS A 366 8.88 1.21 -13.52
N ILE A 367 8.24 1.71 -12.47
CA ILE A 367 7.00 1.20 -11.93
C ILE A 367 5.98 2.33 -11.86
N LEU A 368 4.80 2.09 -12.42
CA LEU A 368 3.64 2.97 -12.30
C LEU A 368 2.87 2.62 -11.03
N PHE A 369 2.36 3.61 -10.30
CA PHE A 369 1.46 3.41 -9.17
C PHE A 369 0.47 4.58 -9.01
N VAL A 370 -0.55 4.38 -8.19
CA VAL A 370 -1.50 5.42 -7.77
C VAL A 370 -1.06 5.96 -6.42
N ALA A 371 -0.74 7.26 -6.36
CA ALA A 371 -0.54 7.97 -5.10
C ALA A 371 -1.91 8.29 -4.49
N GLY A 372 -2.28 7.53 -3.46
CA GLY A 372 -3.57 7.55 -2.80
C GLY A 372 -3.50 7.97 -1.33
N ALA A 373 -4.57 7.72 -0.58
CA ALA A 373 -4.74 8.07 0.82
C ALA A 373 -5.16 6.89 1.69
N HIS A 374 -4.91 7.00 2.99
CA HIS A 374 -5.40 6.03 4.00
C HIS A 374 -6.90 6.19 4.24
N HIS A 375 -7.41 7.43 4.31
CA HIS A 375 -8.79 7.72 4.65
C HIS A 375 -9.65 8.04 3.40
N ALA A 376 -9.43 7.31 2.31
CA ALA A 376 -10.18 7.48 1.07
C ALA A 376 -10.44 6.15 0.35
N ASP A 377 -11.24 6.23 -0.71
CA ASP A 377 -11.29 5.18 -1.72
C ASP A 377 -9.92 5.05 -2.43
N VAL A 378 -9.64 3.87 -2.97
CA VAL A 378 -8.41 3.63 -3.74
C VAL A 378 -8.45 4.43 -5.04
N GLY A 379 -7.74 5.54 -5.05
CA GLY A 379 -7.66 6.45 -6.19
C GLY A 379 -6.73 7.61 -5.89
N GLY A 380 -6.35 8.35 -6.90
CA GLY A 380 -5.45 9.50 -6.73
C GLY A 380 -4.70 9.90 -7.99
N SER A 381 -3.46 10.36 -7.81
CA SER A 381 -2.56 10.78 -8.87
C SER A 381 -1.76 9.61 -9.43
N LEU A 382 -1.48 9.61 -10.72
CA LEU A 382 -0.60 8.65 -11.37
C LEU A 382 0.86 9.08 -11.20
N VAL A 383 1.69 8.16 -10.71
CA VAL A 383 3.10 8.42 -10.42
C VAL A 383 3.95 7.26 -10.95
N ILE A 384 5.06 7.61 -11.57
CA ILE A 384 6.11 6.67 -11.94
C ILE A 384 7.25 6.77 -10.92
N VAL A 385 7.72 5.64 -10.41
CA VAL A 385 8.97 5.55 -9.65
C VAL A 385 10.06 4.86 -10.49
N ASP A 386 11.25 5.45 -10.47
CA ASP A 386 12.46 4.86 -11.06
C ASP A 386 13.29 4.20 -9.94
N PRO A 387 13.32 2.86 -9.87
CA PRO A 387 14.06 2.14 -8.83
C PRO A 387 15.56 2.45 -8.79
N LYS A 388 16.15 2.89 -9.91
CA LYS A 388 17.58 3.26 -9.98
C LYS A 388 17.88 4.60 -9.32
N ARG A 389 16.87 5.41 -9.09
CA ARG A 389 16.99 6.75 -8.48
C ARG A 389 16.52 6.79 -7.03
N ILE A 390 16.03 5.65 -6.50
CA ILE A 390 15.57 5.59 -5.12
C ILE A 390 16.74 5.89 -4.17
N ALA A 391 16.53 6.87 -3.31
CA ALA A 391 17.49 7.30 -2.31
C ALA A 391 16.76 7.87 -1.09
N LEU A 392 17.44 7.94 0.04
CA LEU A 392 16.97 8.68 1.20
C LEU A 392 17.68 10.03 1.28
N GLU A 393 16.92 11.08 1.58
CA GLU A 393 17.44 12.45 1.72
C GLU A 393 18.45 12.53 2.88
N ARG A 394 19.56 13.22 2.65
CA ARG A 394 20.57 13.46 3.68
C ARG A 394 19.98 14.38 4.74
N GLY A 395 20.05 13.97 5.99
CA GLY A 395 19.60 14.78 7.13
C GLY A 395 18.19 14.42 7.63
N SER A 396 17.17 14.31 6.80
CA SER A 396 15.83 13.85 7.19
C SER A 396 15.72 12.32 7.23
N GLY A 397 16.34 11.63 6.28
CA GLY A 397 16.17 10.19 6.08
C GLY A 397 14.83 9.85 5.39
N GLU A 398 14.19 10.83 4.77
CA GLU A 398 12.96 10.64 4.01
C GLU A 398 13.25 10.09 2.60
N ASP A 399 12.26 9.44 1.99
CA ASP A 399 12.33 9.05 0.58
C ASP A 399 12.55 10.29 -0.30
N SER A 400 13.59 10.26 -1.14
CA SER A 400 13.83 11.32 -2.11
C SER A 400 12.80 11.30 -3.23
N PHE A 401 12.16 12.45 -3.49
CA PHE A 401 11.22 12.61 -4.58
C PHE A 401 11.88 12.75 -5.96
N ASP A 402 13.21 12.79 -6.03
CA ASP A 402 13.92 12.68 -7.30
C ASP A 402 13.71 11.33 -8.01
N ALA A 403 13.30 10.31 -7.25
CA ALA A 403 12.99 8.98 -7.78
C ALA A 403 11.63 8.91 -8.48
N ILE A 404 10.75 9.89 -8.31
CA ILE A 404 9.39 9.84 -8.83
C ILE A 404 9.10 10.96 -9.85
N GLU A 405 8.16 10.66 -10.73
CA GLU A 405 7.58 11.59 -11.70
C GLU A 405 6.06 11.54 -11.59
N SER A 406 5.42 12.66 -11.28
CA SER A 406 3.95 12.76 -11.35
C SER A 406 3.52 12.90 -12.81
N LEU A 407 2.72 11.96 -13.30
CA LEU A 407 2.12 12.04 -14.64
C LEU A 407 0.89 12.96 -14.67
N THR A 408 0.28 13.19 -13.52
CA THR A 408 -0.95 13.97 -13.35
C THR A 408 -0.79 15.01 -12.24
N PRO A 409 0.10 16.02 -12.46
CA PRO A 409 0.45 17.00 -11.42
C PRO A 409 -0.75 17.88 -11.00
N GLU A 410 -1.80 17.92 -11.79
CA GLU A 410 -3.07 18.61 -11.47
C GLU A 410 -3.92 17.84 -10.45
N VAL A 411 -3.63 16.57 -10.21
CA VAL A 411 -4.29 15.76 -9.18
C VAL A 411 -3.43 15.76 -7.93
N THR A 412 -3.87 16.45 -6.90
CA THR A 412 -3.14 16.51 -5.63
C THR A 412 -3.00 15.12 -5.02
N TYR A 413 -1.90 14.88 -4.29
CA TYR A 413 -1.77 13.66 -3.49
C TYR A 413 -2.80 13.69 -2.36
N PRO A 414 -3.77 12.74 -2.37
CA PRO A 414 -4.88 12.79 -1.43
C PRO A 414 -4.41 12.71 0.01
N GLU A 415 -5.14 13.39 0.90
CA GLU A 415 -4.86 13.50 2.33
C GLU A 415 -3.54 14.23 2.65
N ALA A 416 -2.45 13.95 1.96
CA ALA A 416 -1.16 14.61 2.17
C ALA A 416 -1.19 16.09 1.75
N ASN A 417 -1.81 16.41 0.60
CA ASN A 417 -1.84 17.74 0.01
C ASN A 417 -3.27 18.25 -0.27
N GLY A 418 -4.28 17.66 0.36
CA GLY A 418 -5.69 17.98 0.16
C GLY A 418 -6.47 16.84 -0.52
N TRP A 419 -7.65 17.17 -1.04
CA TRP A 419 -8.56 16.19 -1.65
C TRP A 419 -8.77 16.54 -3.13
N PRO A 420 -8.38 15.62 -4.05
CA PRO A 420 -8.49 15.90 -5.48
C PRO A 420 -9.95 15.88 -5.94
N THR A 421 -10.31 16.80 -6.84
CA THR A 421 -11.63 16.92 -7.46
C THR A 421 -11.79 16.07 -8.72
N SER A 422 -10.75 15.36 -9.10
CA SER A 422 -10.74 14.32 -10.13
C SER A 422 -9.61 13.36 -9.82
N TRP A 423 -9.72 12.09 -10.21
CA TRP A 423 -8.75 11.08 -9.79
C TRP A 423 -8.71 9.89 -10.74
N PHE A 424 -7.61 9.15 -10.65
CA PHE A 424 -7.31 7.96 -11.45
C PHE A 424 -7.34 6.70 -10.58
N HIS A 425 -7.67 5.56 -11.21
CA HIS A 425 -7.74 4.25 -10.58
C HIS A 425 -7.41 3.16 -11.59
N GLY A 426 -6.91 1.99 -11.11
CA GLY A 426 -6.68 0.80 -11.91
C GLY A 426 -5.84 1.05 -13.16
N PRO A 427 -4.68 1.71 -13.06
CA PRO A 427 -3.88 2.02 -14.23
C PRO A 427 -3.24 0.76 -14.80
N TRP A 428 -3.16 0.68 -16.13
CA TRP A 428 -2.44 -0.35 -16.85
C TRP A 428 -1.44 0.29 -17.81
N PRO A 429 -0.13 0.16 -17.58
CA PRO A 429 0.86 0.76 -18.45
C PRO A 429 1.00 -0.04 -19.75
N LEU A 430 0.94 0.66 -20.87
CA LEU A 430 1.25 0.13 -22.19
C LEU A 430 2.72 0.37 -22.55
N SER A 431 3.27 1.48 -22.08
CA SER A 431 4.68 1.89 -22.20
C SER A 431 4.98 2.98 -21.16
N GLU A 432 6.18 3.59 -21.19
CA GLU A 432 6.47 4.78 -20.36
C GLU A 432 5.64 6.02 -20.73
N ASN A 433 5.02 6.02 -21.91
CA ASN A 433 4.29 7.17 -22.44
C ASN A 433 2.78 6.96 -22.51
N HIS A 434 2.30 5.72 -22.48
CA HIS A 434 0.91 5.38 -22.78
C HIS A 434 0.33 4.45 -21.74
N PHE A 435 -0.92 4.73 -21.33
CA PHE A 435 -1.58 4.05 -20.23
C PHE A 435 -3.06 3.85 -20.52
N LEU A 436 -3.63 2.79 -19.97
CA LEU A 436 -5.08 2.65 -19.79
C LEU A 436 -5.41 2.94 -18.33
N VAL A 437 -6.50 3.63 -18.08
CA VAL A 437 -6.88 4.06 -16.72
C VAL A 437 -8.40 4.07 -16.56
N ALA A 438 -8.87 3.90 -15.35
CA ALA A 438 -10.17 4.37 -14.93
C ALA A 438 -10.03 5.79 -14.38
N PHE A 439 -10.98 6.67 -14.71
CA PHE A 439 -10.93 8.08 -14.30
C PHE A 439 -12.30 8.61 -13.93
N SER A 440 -12.37 9.46 -12.90
CA SER A 440 -13.56 10.16 -12.43
C SER A 440 -13.33 11.67 -12.40
N PHE A 441 -14.38 12.44 -12.76
CA PHE A 441 -14.45 13.90 -12.60
C PHE A 441 -14.96 14.31 -11.21
N GLU A 442 -15.32 13.38 -10.36
CA GLU A 442 -15.84 13.66 -9.03
C GLU A 442 -14.71 13.78 -7.99
N THR A 443 -15.00 14.43 -6.88
CA THR A 443 -14.06 14.46 -5.75
C THR A 443 -13.84 13.05 -5.22
N LEU A 444 -12.59 12.70 -4.93
CA LEU A 444 -12.26 11.41 -4.33
C LEU A 444 -12.95 11.29 -2.96
N PRO A 445 -13.79 10.26 -2.74
CA PRO A 445 -14.49 10.08 -1.47
C PRO A 445 -13.51 9.76 -0.33
N GLY A 446 -13.64 10.47 0.78
CA GLY A 446 -12.95 10.15 2.02
C GLY A 446 -13.80 9.28 2.94
N MET A 447 -13.17 8.51 3.84
CA MET A 447 -13.85 7.65 4.82
C MET A 447 -14.87 8.38 5.70
N SER A 448 -14.64 9.65 5.98
CA SER A 448 -15.52 10.48 6.81
C SER A 448 -16.74 11.01 6.07
N SER A 449 -16.83 10.84 4.77
CA SER A 449 -17.97 11.38 4.01
C SER A 449 -19.27 10.61 4.22
N GLY A 450 -19.23 9.42 4.81
CA GLY A 450 -20.39 8.60 5.18
C GLY A 450 -21.33 8.22 4.03
N GLU A 451 -21.13 8.83 2.88
CA GLU A 451 -21.94 8.67 1.69
C GLU A 451 -21.09 8.06 0.58
N ASN A 452 -21.42 6.86 0.20
CA ASN A 452 -20.99 6.31 -1.08
C ASN A 452 -21.57 7.18 -2.18
N ARG A 453 -20.87 8.19 -2.62
CA ARG A 453 -21.28 9.02 -3.74
C ARG A 453 -21.19 8.20 -5.02
N ASP A 454 -22.03 8.56 -5.98
CA ASP A 454 -21.98 8.01 -7.33
C ASP A 454 -20.72 8.55 -8.05
N THR A 455 -19.58 7.92 -7.79
CA THR A 455 -18.26 8.33 -8.31
C THR A 455 -17.94 7.67 -9.63
N ARG A 456 -18.90 7.59 -10.54
CA ARG A 456 -18.77 6.86 -11.81
C ARG A 456 -17.45 7.09 -12.51
N THR A 457 -16.69 6.03 -12.65
CA THR A 457 -15.47 6.02 -13.44
C THR A 457 -15.76 5.57 -14.87
N GLY A 458 -15.10 6.21 -15.84
CA GLY A 458 -15.00 5.74 -17.21
C GLY A 458 -13.63 5.12 -17.49
N LEU A 459 -13.51 4.38 -18.59
CA LEU A 459 -12.24 3.85 -19.08
C LEU A 459 -11.64 4.81 -20.10
N TYR A 460 -10.34 5.07 -19.97
CA TYR A 460 -9.64 6.03 -20.81
C TYR A 460 -8.28 5.48 -21.27
N TYR A 461 -7.90 5.94 -22.45
CA TYR A 461 -6.51 6.03 -22.84
C TYR A 461 -5.95 7.34 -22.29
N PHE A 462 -4.80 7.26 -21.68
CA PHE A 462 -4.05 8.41 -21.14
C PHE A 462 -2.61 8.36 -21.64
N ASP A 463 -2.05 9.48 -21.98
CA ASP A 463 -0.63 9.58 -22.31
C ASP A 463 0.09 10.63 -21.45
N ARG A 464 1.40 10.49 -21.32
CA ARG A 464 2.22 11.41 -20.52
C ARG A 464 2.24 12.85 -21.04
N PHE A 465 1.71 13.11 -22.25
CA PHE A 465 1.59 14.45 -22.82
C PHE A 465 0.34 15.17 -22.31
N GLY A 466 -0.52 14.46 -21.57
CA GLY A 466 -1.73 14.96 -20.94
C GLY A 466 -3.00 14.77 -21.78
N ASN A 467 -2.95 13.95 -22.83
CA ASN A 467 -4.17 13.55 -23.53
C ASN A 467 -4.92 12.49 -22.71
N LEU A 468 -6.23 12.68 -22.58
CA LEU A 468 -7.15 11.78 -21.90
C LEU A 468 -8.33 11.53 -22.83
N GLU A 469 -8.42 10.32 -23.38
CA GLU A 469 -9.41 9.98 -24.41
C GLU A 469 -10.37 8.90 -23.90
N LEU A 470 -11.67 9.24 -23.83
CA LEU A 470 -12.72 8.34 -23.38
C LEU A 470 -12.82 7.12 -24.30
N LEU A 471 -12.63 5.92 -23.75
CA LEU A 471 -12.80 4.65 -24.45
C LEU A 471 -14.19 4.05 -24.21
N TYR A 472 -14.66 4.13 -22.96
CA TYR A 472 -15.96 3.59 -22.56
C TYR A 472 -16.45 4.24 -21.26
N ARG A 473 -17.73 4.48 -21.17
CA ARG A 473 -18.42 4.84 -19.93
C ARG A 473 -19.79 4.18 -19.91
N ASP A 474 -20.12 3.55 -18.80
CA ASP A 474 -21.44 3.00 -18.56
C ASP A 474 -22.39 4.07 -17.99
N ALA A 475 -23.68 3.98 -18.32
CA ALA A 475 -24.68 4.91 -17.82
C ALA A 475 -24.99 4.70 -16.33
N ASP A 476 -24.89 3.46 -15.85
CA ASP A 476 -25.41 3.04 -14.54
C ASP A 476 -24.35 2.39 -13.65
N ALA A 477 -23.13 2.19 -14.14
CA ALA A 477 -22.06 1.50 -13.42
C ALA A 477 -20.71 2.20 -13.57
N SER A 478 -19.85 2.08 -12.55
CA SER A 478 -18.43 2.40 -12.64
C SER A 478 -17.67 1.33 -13.42
N CYS A 479 -16.71 1.76 -14.24
CA CYS A 479 -15.86 0.91 -15.06
C CYS A 479 -14.42 1.00 -14.55
N MET A 480 -13.75 -0.14 -14.38
CA MET A 480 -12.42 -0.19 -13.75
C MET A 480 -11.56 -1.32 -14.30
N TYR A 481 -10.26 -1.26 -14.04
CA TYR A 481 -9.26 -2.26 -14.43
C TYR A 481 -9.23 -2.57 -15.93
N PRO A 482 -9.01 -1.59 -16.81
CA PRO A 482 -8.90 -1.84 -18.25
C PRO A 482 -7.59 -2.57 -18.58
N ILE A 483 -7.67 -3.78 -19.10
CA ILE A 483 -6.53 -4.62 -19.47
C ILE A 483 -6.66 -5.01 -20.95
N PRO A 484 -5.63 -4.82 -21.81
CA PRO A 484 -5.66 -5.34 -23.18
C PRO A 484 -5.83 -6.86 -23.18
N LEU A 485 -6.82 -7.34 -23.89
CA LEU A 485 -7.11 -8.78 -24.02
C LEU A 485 -6.21 -9.41 -25.07
N GLU A 486 -4.93 -9.53 -24.75
CA GLU A 486 -3.90 -10.09 -25.62
C GLU A 486 -2.83 -10.84 -24.83
N PRO A 487 -2.09 -11.76 -25.43
CA PRO A 487 -0.89 -12.33 -24.83
C PRO A 487 0.16 -11.25 -24.56
N ARG A 488 0.88 -11.41 -23.44
CA ARG A 488 2.00 -10.54 -23.09
C ARG A 488 3.24 -11.34 -22.67
N PRO A 489 4.46 -10.77 -22.82
CA PRO A 489 5.67 -11.43 -22.36
C PRO A 489 5.60 -11.80 -20.87
N SER A 490 5.96 -13.03 -20.55
CA SER A 490 6.07 -13.47 -19.16
C SER A 490 7.45 -13.07 -18.62
N PRO A 491 7.51 -12.46 -17.43
CA PRO A 491 8.78 -12.19 -16.76
C PRO A 491 9.56 -13.48 -16.45
N PRO A 492 10.86 -13.37 -16.13
CA PRO A 492 11.68 -14.53 -15.78
C PRO A 492 11.11 -15.31 -14.58
N ARG A 493 11.11 -16.64 -14.67
CA ARG A 493 10.81 -17.50 -13.52
C ARG A 493 12.01 -17.50 -12.57
N ARG A 494 11.76 -17.31 -11.30
CA ARG A 494 12.75 -17.60 -10.28
C ARG A 494 12.59 -19.04 -9.83
N VAL A 495 13.70 -19.78 -9.84
CA VAL A 495 13.75 -21.16 -9.36
C VAL A 495 13.96 -21.10 -7.85
N ASN A 496 13.03 -21.66 -7.11
CA ASN A 496 13.12 -21.78 -5.66
C ASN A 496 13.70 -23.16 -5.28
N PRO A 497 14.45 -23.26 -4.17
CA PRO A 497 14.89 -24.57 -3.69
C PRO A 497 13.68 -25.47 -3.36
N PRO A 498 13.84 -26.81 -3.44
CA PRO A 498 12.78 -27.76 -3.11
C PRO A 498 12.34 -27.60 -1.66
N ALA A 499 11.01 -27.64 -1.42
CA ALA A 499 10.44 -27.47 -0.11
C ALA A 499 10.74 -28.60 0.90
N GLU A 500 11.25 -29.71 0.45
CA GLU A 500 11.41 -30.96 1.22
C GLU A 500 12.59 -30.94 2.19
N GLU A 501 13.50 -29.97 2.09
CA GLU A 501 14.68 -29.81 2.96
C GLU A 501 14.58 -28.61 3.92
N LEU A 502 13.41 -27.97 4.04
CA LEU A 502 13.30 -26.71 4.74
C LEU A 502 13.09 -26.92 6.25
N THR A 503 13.99 -26.34 7.04
CA THR A 503 13.86 -26.23 8.50
C THR A 503 12.87 -25.12 8.87
N ASP A 504 12.28 -25.16 10.08
CA ASP A 504 11.44 -24.06 10.60
C ASP A 504 12.22 -22.82 11.01
N GLU A 505 13.46 -22.72 10.57
CA GLU A 505 14.37 -21.59 10.82
C GLU A 505 14.89 -21.03 9.49
N GLY A 506 15.32 -19.78 9.54
CA GLY A 506 16.09 -19.12 8.50
C GLY A 506 17.32 -18.43 9.11
N GLU A 507 18.21 -17.91 8.28
CA GLU A 507 19.47 -17.34 8.70
C GLU A 507 19.63 -15.90 8.21
N PHE A 508 20.14 -15.02 9.08
CA PHE A 508 20.58 -13.68 8.71
C PHE A 508 22.09 -13.56 8.75
N VAL A 509 22.66 -12.91 7.73
CA VAL A 509 24.04 -12.45 7.72
C VAL A 509 24.06 -10.93 7.68
N LEU A 510 24.42 -10.27 8.76
CA LEU A 510 24.68 -8.84 8.81
C LEU A 510 26.17 -8.59 8.53
N SER A 511 26.47 -7.73 7.54
CA SER A 511 27.86 -7.47 7.16
C SER A 511 28.56 -6.53 8.11
N ASP A 512 27.90 -5.43 8.50
CA ASP A 512 28.52 -4.44 9.41
C ASP A 512 27.46 -3.58 10.09
N VAL A 513 27.21 -3.81 11.35
CA VAL A 513 26.25 -3.06 12.15
C VAL A 513 26.54 -1.54 12.19
N GLN A 514 27.80 -1.13 11.93
CA GLN A 514 28.22 0.28 11.89
C GLN A 514 27.75 1.00 10.63
N GLN A 515 27.36 0.27 9.57
CA GLN A 515 26.77 0.85 8.37
C GLN A 515 25.35 1.30 8.68
N SER A 516 25.15 2.60 8.83
CA SER A 516 23.88 3.20 9.18
C SER A 516 23.66 4.49 8.39
N LEU A 517 22.37 4.83 8.14
CA LEU A 517 21.96 6.08 7.50
C LEU A 517 22.49 7.31 8.26
N PHE A 518 22.44 7.26 9.59
CA PHE A 518 22.98 8.26 10.48
C PHE A 518 24.13 7.67 11.30
N PRO A 519 25.14 8.46 11.66
CA PRO A 519 26.26 7.96 12.45
C PRO A 519 25.80 7.45 13.82
N LEU A 520 26.39 6.36 14.27
CA LEU A 520 26.20 5.89 15.63
C LEU A 520 26.78 6.89 16.64
N PRO A 521 26.24 6.98 17.87
CA PRO A 521 26.77 7.87 18.90
C PRO A 521 28.25 7.57 19.19
N ALA A 522 29.05 8.63 19.29
CA ALA A 522 30.48 8.51 19.56
C ALA A 522 30.76 7.72 20.85
N GLY A 523 31.71 6.81 20.80
CA GLY A 523 32.11 5.97 21.94
C GLY A 523 31.16 4.81 22.26
N ARG A 524 30.10 4.62 21.48
CA ARG A 524 29.17 3.49 21.64
C ARG A 524 29.52 2.38 20.66
N THR A 525 29.69 1.19 21.14
CA THR A 525 29.95 0.00 20.33
C THR A 525 28.83 -1.00 20.49
N VAL A 526 28.25 -1.43 19.37
CA VAL A 526 27.23 -2.46 19.35
C VAL A 526 27.88 -3.82 19.60
N GLN A 527 27.39 -4.56 20.59
CA GLN A 527 27.91 -5.88 20.96
C GLN A 527 26.94 -7.02 20.66
N GLN A 528 25.62 -6.70 20.58
CA GLN A 528 24.59 -7.70 20.37
C GLN A 528 23.49 -7.15 19.48
N LEU A 529 22.79 -8.05 18.80
CA LEU A 529 21.46 -7.79 18.24
C LEU A 529 20.42 -8.43 19.16
N ARG A 530 19.44 -7.63 19.57
CA ARG A 530 18.24 -8.07 20.27
C ARG A 530 17.13 -8.31 19.27
N ILE A 531 16.45 -9.45 19.36
CA ILE A 531 15.48 -9.93 18.38
C ILE A 531 14.11 -10.01 19.04
N PHE A 532 13.16 -9.27 18.50
CA PHE A 532 11.75 -9.32 18.91
C PHE A 532 10.90 -9.97 17.85
N GLN A 533 9.87 -10.64 18.28
CA GLN A 533 8.73 -11.05 17.46
C GLN A 533 7.55 -10.14 17.76
N VAL A 534 6.87 -9.64 16.70
CA VAL A 534 5.57 -8.99 16.83
C VAL A 534 4.50 -10.08 16.87
N LEU A 535 3.59 -9.97 17.83
CA LEU A 535 2.57 -10.96 18.08
C LEU A 535 1.26 -10.56 17.37
N PRO A 536 0.54 -11.53 16.77
CA PRO A 536 -0.70 -11.26 16.05
C PRO A 536 -1.80 -10.83 17.02
N LYS A 537 -2.66 -9.91 16.59
CA LYS A 537 -3.89 -9.56 17.29
C LYS A 537 -4.95 -10.61 16.96
N THR A 538 -5.31 -11.41 17.95
CA THR A 538 -6.21 -12.56 17.78
C THR A 538 -7.69 -12.21 17.92
N HIS A 539 -8.01 -11.04 18.46
CA HIS A 539 -9.37 -10.59 18.71
C HIS A 539 -9.59 -9.17 18.20
N THR A 540 -10.81 -8.89 17.83
CA THR A 540 -11.20 -7.53 17.41
C THR A 540 -11.65 -6.72 18.62
N HIS A 541 -11.29 -5.44 18.62
CA HIS A 541 -11.61 -4.45 19.63
C HIS A 541 -11.83 -3.08 18.97
N VAL A 542 -12.25 -2.09 19.71
CA VAL A 542 -12.20 -0.68 19.26
C VAL A 542 -10.78 -0.34 18.81
N ALA A 543 -10.64 0.53 17.82
CA ALA A 543 -9.34 0.95 17.29
C ALA A 543 -8.34 1.27 18.43
N ASN A 544 -7.11 0.76 18.27
CA ASN A 544 -6.03 0.88 19.26
C ASN A 544 -6.30 0.25 20.64
N GLN A 545 -7.31 -0.61 20.73
CA GLN A 545 -7.63 -1.37 21.94
C GLN A 545 -7.33 -2.86 21.75
N PRO A 546 -7.20 -3.64 22.86
CA PRO A 546 -7.01 -3.12 24.22
C PRO A 546 -5.68 -2.37 24.33
N ARG A 547 -5.57 -1.42 25.23
CA ARG A 547 -4.31 -0.70 25.46
C ARG A 547 -3.24 -1.68 25.94
N LEU A 548 -2.09 -1.66 25.27
CA LEU A 548 -0.94 -2.47 25.62
C LEU A 548 0.10 -1.71 26.46
N GLY A 549 0.01 -0.40 26.49
CA GLY A 549 0.93 0.47 27.22
C GLY A 549 0.62 1.95 27.06
N TYR A 550 1.65 2.79 27.11
CA TYR A 550 1.50 4.23 26.93
C TYR A 550 1.13 4.60 25.50
N ALA A 551 1.75 3.92 24.53
CA ALA A 551 1.51 4.17 23.13
C ALA A 551 0.24 3.47 22.64
N ASN A 552 -0.57 4.17 21.83
CA ASN A 552 -1.82 3.61 21.30
C ASN A 552 -1.61 2.65 20.12
N ALA A 553 -0.65 2.97 19.26
CA ALA A 553 -0.39 2.20 18.04
C ALA A 553 0.62 1.07 18.23
N GLU A 554 0.74 0.51 19.44
CA GLU A 554 1.67 -0.56 19.73
C GLU A 554 1.09 -1.95 19.43
N SER A 555 1.95 -2.84 18.90
CA SER A 555 1.69 -4.26 18.81
C SER A 555 2.21 -4.99 20.04
N ALA A 556 1.49 -6.03 20.46
CA ALA A 556 2.02 -6.98 21.43
C ALA A 556 3.30 -7.60 20.85
N ARG A 557 4.30 -7.81 21.71
CA ARG A 557 5.61 -8.31 21.29
C ARG A 557 6.22 -9.26 22.28
N MET A 558 7.11 -10.08 21.77
CA MET A 558 7.87 -11.07 22.55
C MET A 558 9.35 -10.90 22.26
N LEU A 559 10.16 -10.91 23.31
CA LEU A 559 11.62 -11.01 23.14
C LEU A 559 11.97 -12.46 22.82
N LEU A 560 12.56 -12.70 21.66
CA LEU A 560 13.15 -14.01 21.34
C LEU A 560 14.50 -14.18 22.06
N GLY A 561 15.30 -13.13 22.13
CA GLY A 561 16.58 -13.10 22.82
C GLY A 561 17.62 -12.24 22.12
N THR A 562 18.90 -12.57 22.28
CA THR A 562 20.02 -11.85 21.70
C THR A 562 20.99 -12.76 20.95
N VAL A 563 21.74 -12.19 20.02
CA VAL A 563 22.85 -12.82 19.31
C VAL A 563 24.08 -11.89 19.31
N PRO A 564 25.33 -12.42 19.32
CA PRO A 564 26.50 -11.60 19.34
C PRO A 564 26.76 -10.88 18.01
N VAL A 565 27.38 -9.71 18.10
CA VAL A 565 28.02 -8.99 17.00
C VAL A 565 29.50 -9.11 17.14
N GLU A 566 30.20 -9.48 16.06
CA GLU A 566 31.66 -9.65 16.05
C GLU A 566 32.39 -8.30 16.07
N ALA A 567 33.68 -8.33 16.37
CA ALA A 567 34.49 -7.12 16.45
C ALA A 567 34.57 -6.30 15.15
N ASP A 568 34.31 -6.94 14.01
CA ASP A 568 34.23 -6.29 12.70
C ASP A 568 32.85 -5.76 12.37
N GLY A 569 31.88 -5.82 13.31
CA GLY A 569 30.50 -5.40 13.13
C GLY A 569 29.59 -6.43 12.46
N SER A 570 30.12 -7.60 12.07
CA SER A 570 29.34 -8.65 11.42
C SER A 570 28.56 -9.50 12.43
N ALA A 571 27.46 -10.10 11.99
CA ALA A 571 26.70 -11.09 12.75
C ALA A 571 26.14 -12.16 11.81
N TYR A 572 26.12 -13.42 12.27
CA TYR A 572 25.52 -14.55 11.56
C TYR A 572 24.73 -15.41 12.56
N PHE A 573 23.42 -15.54 12.31
CA PHE A 573 22.53 -16.13 13.30
C PHE A 573 21.27 -16.73 12.68
N ARG A 574 20.62 -17.64 13.41
CA ARG A 574 19.33 -18.25 13.07
C ARG A 574 18.19 -17.57 13.78
N VAL A 575 17.04 -17.54 13.13
CA VAL A 575 15.76 -17.10 13.69
C VAL A 575 14.64 -18.04 13.26
N PRO A 576 13.54 -18.14 14.03
CA PRO A 576 12.36 -18.85 13.59
C PRO A 576 11.83 -18.24 12.28
N ALA A 577 11.57 -19.11 11.28
CA ALA A 577 10.92 -18.71 10.03
C ALA A 577 9.43 -18.40 10.26
N ARG A 578 8.82 -17.71 9.30
CA ARG A 578 7.37 -17.41 9.31
C ARG A 578 6.92 -16.57 10.52
N LYS A 579 7.83 -15.78 11.08
CA LYS A 579 7.53 -14.88 12.20
C LYS A 579 7.87 -13.45 11.84
N PRO A 580 6.97 -12.48 12.04
CA PRO A 580 7.30 -11.06 11.90
C PRO A 580 8.25 -10.66 13.04
N ILE A 581 9.48 -10.30 12.70
CA ILE A 581 10.54 -9.95 13.67
C ILE A 581 11.12 -8.58 13.37
N TYR A 582 11.73 -7.97 14.38
CA TYR A 582 12.55 -6.78 14.22
C TYR A 582 13.77 -6.83 15.14
N PHE A 583 14.75 -5.97 14.83
CA PHE A 583 16.06 -5.98 15.52
C PHE A 583 16.31 -4.67 16.26
N GLN A 584 17.05 -4.78 17.37
CA GLN A 584 17.71 -3.67 18.03
C GLN A 584 19.20 -3.94 18.12
N ALA A 585 20.02 -2.94 17.73
CA ALA A 585 21.47 -2.96 17.97
C ALA A 585 21.73 -2.51 19.40
N VAL A 586 22.40 -3.32 20.22
CA VAL A 586 22.53 -3.15 21.67
C VAL A 586 23.99 -3.04 22.06
N ASP A 587 24.31 -2.09 22.94
CA ASP A 587 25.66 -1.87 23.49
C ASP A 587 25.99 -2.80 24.67
N ALA A 588 27.18 -2.60 25.24
CA ALA A 588 27.69 -3.35 26.42
C ALA A 588 26.79 -3.21 27.65
N ASP A 589 26.19 -2.04 27.85
CA ASP A 589 25.30 -1.76 28.99
C ASP A 589 23.91 -2.38 28.82
N GLY A 590 23.59 -2.96 27.66
CA GLY A 590 22.29 -3.52 27.36
C GLY A 590 21.25 -2.50 26.89
N ARG A 591 21.69 -1.30 26.45
CA ARG A 591 20.81 -0.26 25.88
C ARG A 591 20.79 -0.33 24.35
N ALA A 592 19.62 -0.14 23.76
CA ALA A 592 19.52 -0.06 22.30
C ALA A 592 20.17 1.22 21.77
N VAL A 593 21.12 1.07 20.85
CA VAL A 593 21.75 2.16 20.09
C VAL A 593 20.90 2.51 18.88
N GLN A 594 20.29 1.50 18.26
CA GLN A 594 19.39 1.64 17.10
C GLN A 594 18.28 0.60 17.16
N THR A 595 17.11 0.92 16.64
CA THR A 595 15.95 0.02 16.59
C THR A 595 15.26 0.09 15.24
N MET A 596 14.81 -1.07 14.75
CA MET A 596 13.81 -1.12 13.68
C MET A 596 12.44 -0.75 14.26
N ARG A 597 11.61 -0.13 13.42
CA ARG A 597 10.20 0.21 13.72
C ARG A 597 9.25 -0.35 12.67
N SER A 598 9.71 -1.25 11.87
CA SER A 598 9.02 -2.06 10.88
C SER A 598 9.39 -3.51 11.13
N VAL A 599 8.78 -4.45 10.43
CA VAL A 599 9.06 -5.87 10.60
C VAL A 599 9.62 -6.48 9.32
N THR A 600 10.40 -7.54 9.50
CA THR A 600 10.83 -8.48 8.46
C THR A 600 10.52 -9.91 8.90
N TYR A 601 10.68 -10.86 7.99
CA TYR A 601 10.52 -12.30 8.27
C TYR A 601 11.37 -13.09 7.29
N LEU A 602 11.59 -14.37 7.56
CA LEU A 602 12.24 -15.32 6.67
C LEU A 602 11.27 -16.45 6.30
N GLN A 603 11.43 -16.99 5.11
CA GLN A 603 10.87 -18.29 4.77
C GLN A 603 11.74 -19.41 5.38
N PRO A 604 11.19 -20.63 5.55
CA PRO A 604 11.96 -21.79 5.98
C PRO A 604 13.19 -22.01 5.11
N GLY A 605 14.37 -22.15 5.75
CA GLY A 605 15.66 -22.33 5.07
C GLY A 605 16.20 -21.12 4.33
N GLU A 606 15.53 -19.96 4.39
CA GLU A 606 16.00 -18.74 3.73
C GLU A 606 17.27 -18.22 4.40
N GLN A 607 18.28 -17.90 3.58
CA GLN A 607 19.45 -17.12 3.99
C GLN A 607 19.33 -15.70 3.44
N ARG A 608 19.41 -14.70 4.32
CA ARG A 608 19.27 -13.30 3.96
C ARG A 608 20.43 -12.46 4.45
N GLY A 609 21.02 -11.70 3.52
CA GLY A 609 22.04 -10.72 3.83
C GLY A 609 21.45 -9.35 4.17
N CYS A 610 22.02 -8.70 5.20
CA CYS A 610 21.84 -7.29 5.50
C CYS A 610 23.20 -6.58 5.39
N VAL A 611 23.26 -5.42 4.75
CA VAL A 611 24.51 -4.65 4.64
C VAL A 611 24.86 -4.03 5.97
N GLY A 612 23.91 -3.34 6.58
CA GLY A 612 24.06 -2.64 7.84
C GLY A 612 22.78 -2.54 8.66
N CYS A 613 22.82 -1.68 9.66
CA CYS A 613 21.68 -1.37 10.51
C CYS A 613 21.03 -0.07 10.04
N HIS A 614 20.04 -0.19 9.11
CA HIS A 614 19.34 0.93 8.48
C HIS A 614 20.27 1.76 7.57
N GLU A 615 20.86 1.09 6.59
CA GLU A 615 21.71 1.70 5.56
C GLU A 615 20.91 2.37 4.44
N ARG A 616 21.62 3.12 3.60
CA ARG A 616 21.02 3.75 2.42
C ARG A 616 20.68 2.72 1.35
N PRO A 617 19.56 2.90 0.60
CA PRO A 617 19.30 2.12 -0.60
C PRO A 617 20.51 2.14 -1.56
N GLY A 618 20.86 0.99 -2.13
CA GLY A 618 22.01 0.87 -3.04
C GLY A 618 23.38 0.78 -2.35
N THR A 619 23.44 0.75 -1.01
CA THR A 619 24.69 0.48 -0.29
C THR A 619 25.18 -0.93 -0.61
N VAL A 620 26.44 -1.05 -1.02
CA VAL A 620 27.07 -2.32 -1.39
C VAL A 620 27.91 -2.84 -0.23
N VAL A 621 27.85 -4.13 0.01
CA VAL A 621 28.71 -4.81 1.01
C VAL A 621 30.17 -4.66 0.60
N ALA A 622 31.00 -4.23 1.54
CA ALA A 622 32.44 -4.19 1.32
C ALA A 622 32.98 -5.63 1.08
N ASN A 623 33.83 -5.78 0.08
CA ASN A 623 34.48 -7.08 -0.20
C ASN A 623 35.51 -7.38 0.86
N ARG A 624 35.07 -8.01 1.97
CA ARG A 624 35.91 -8.45 3.09
C ARG A 624 35.42 -9.79 3.64
N ALA A 625 36.33 -10.57 4.22
CA ALA A 625 35.94 -11.77 4.93
C ALA A 625 35.30 -11.40 6.28
N LEU A 626 34.04 -11.71 6.46
CA LEU A 626 33.31 -11.44 7.70
C LEU A 626 33.72 -12.41 8.78
N LEU A 627 34.01 -11.90 9.98
CA LEU A 627 34.36 -12.73 11.15
C LEU A 627 33.22 -13.68 11.52
N ALA A 628 31.99 -13.21 11.46
CA ALA A 628 30.79 -14.02 11.77
C ALA A 628 30.68 -15.28 10.91
N LEU A 629 31.13 -15.27 9.66
CA LEU A 629 31.08 -16.43 8.75
C LEU A 629 32.17 -17.45 8.98
N ARG A 630 33.11 -17.18 9.92
CA ARG A 630 34.16 -18.14 10.29
C ARG A 630 33.68 -19.21 11.28
N ARG A 631 32.46 -19.12 11.73
CA ARG A 631 31.83 -20.04 12.66
C ARG A 631 30.38 -20.38 12.17
N PRO A 632 29.75 -21.43 12.71
CA PRO A 632 28.34 -21.68 12.49
C PRO A 632 27.47 -20.50 12.96
N PRO A 633 26.23 -20.37 12.42
CA PRO A 633 25.30 -19.33 12.84
C PRO A 633 25.01 -19.43 14.35
N SER A 634 24.96 -18.28 15.03
CA SER A 634 24.59 -18.21 16.43
C SER A 634 23.13 -18.63 16.63
N THR A 635 22.89 -19.36 17.70
CA THR A 635 21.54 -19.54 18.25
C THR A 635 21.17 -18.36 19.14
N ILE A 636 19.88 -18.07 19.22
CA ILE A 636 19.36 -16.99 20.07
C ILE A 636 19.53 -17.37 21.54
N THR A 637 20.17 -16.50 22.32
CA THR A 637 20.25 -16.60 23.78
C THR A 637 19.01 -15.91 24.37
N PRO A 638 18.15 -16.63 25.13
CA PRO A 638 16.96 -16.03 25.74
C PRO A 638 17.27 -14.83 26.63
N GLY A 639 16.35 -13.88 26.69
CA GLY A 639 16.49 -12.71 27.56
C GLY A 639 16.22 -12.99 29.06
N PRO A 640 16.36 -11.97 29.93
CA PRO A 640 16.32 -12.14 31.40
C PRO A 640 14.96 -12.68 31.93
N ALA A 641 13.87 -12.56 31.18
CA ALA A 641 12.58 -13.14 31.54
C ALA A 641 12.22 -14.40 30.72
N GLY A 642 13.17 -14.92 29.93
CA GLY A 642 12.94 -16.00 28.97
C GLY A 642 12.19 -15.52 27.73
N THR A 643 11.91 -16.46 26.79
CA THR A 643 11.21 -16.18 25.54
C THR A 643 9.71 -16.22 25.78
N ARG A 644 9.09 -15.07 25.98
CA ARG A 644 7.64 -14.93 26.26
C ARG A 644 7.13 -13.52 25.92
N PRO A 645 5.79 -13.33 25.81
CA PRO A 645 5.20 -12.00 25.66
C PRO A 645 5.65 -11.02 26.74
N LEU A 646 6.03 -9.80 26.35
CA LEU A 646 6.54 -8.80 27.27
C LEU A 646 5.43 -8.35 28.24
N SER A 647 5.77 -8.27 29.53
CA SER A 647 4.84 -7.83 30.55
C SER A 647 5.61 -6.98 31.60
N PHE A 648 5.14 -5.77 31.87
CA PHE A 648 5.72 -4.91 32.90
C PHE A 648 5.68 -5.54 34.29
N PRO A 649 4.55 -6.13 34.73
CA PRO A 649 4.49 -6.81 36.03
C PRO A 649 5.47 -7.96 36.18
N LEU A 650 5.81 -8.64 35.11
CA LEU A 650 6.75 -9.77 35.13
C LEU A 650 8.21 -9.32 34.97
N LEU A 651 8.45 -8.28 34.15
CA LEU A 651 9.80 -7.86 33.79
C LEU A 651 10.37 -6.80 34.74
N VAL A 652 9.58 -5.74 35.03
CA VAL A 652 10.03 -4.54 35.73
C VAL A 652 9.55 -4.49 37.18
N GLN A 653 8.30 -4.83 37.48
CA GLN A 653 7.77 -4.71 38.85
C GLN A 653 8.62 -5.46 39.90
N PRO A 654 9.15 -6.67 39.64
CA PRO A 654 10.01 -7.34 40.62
C PRO A 654 11.32 -6.58 40.91
N VAL A 655 11.83 -5.78 39.97
CA VAL A 655 12.99 -4.90 40.20
C VAL A 655 12.60 -3.74 41.10
N LEU A 656 11.44 -3.11 40.82
CA LEU A 656 10.93 -2.03 41.63
C LEU A 656 10.65 -2.48 43.08
N ASP A 657 10.04 -3.65 43.25
CA ASP A 657 9.72 -4.19 44.59
C ASP A 657 11.00 -4.46 45.41
N ARG A 658 12.06 -4.97 44.77
CA ARG A 658 13.37 -5.21 45.48
C ARG A 658 14.13 -3.95 45.86
N HIS A 659 14.12 -2.93 44.96
CA HIS A 659 15.06 -1.84 45.05
C HIS A 659 14.43 -0.48 45.29
N CYS A 660 13.16 -0.24 44.95
CA CYS A 660 12.55 1.08 44.91
C CYS A 660 11.40 1.26 45.90
N VAL A 661 10.52 0.26 46.03
CA VAL A 661 9.27 0.36 46.82
C VAL A 661 9.52 0.69 48.26
N ARG A 662 10.65 0.26 48.85
CA ARG A 662 11.03 0.59 50.23
C ARG A 662 10.99 2.08 50.51
N CYS A 663 11.37 2.92 49.54
CA CYS A 663 11.35 4.39 49.66
C CYS A 663 10.20 5.02 48.86
N HIS A 664 9.65 4.30 47.85
CA HIS A 664 8.62 4.74 46.93
C HIS A 664 7.33 3.95 47.10
N ASP A 665 6.81 3.90 48.35
CA ASP A 665 5.54 3.20 48.64
C ASP A 665 4.29 4.12 48.58
N GLY A 666 4.50 5.40 48.25
CA GLY A 666 3.43 6.42 48.14
C GLY A 666 3.09 7.10 49.47
N GLN A 667 3.82 6.83 50.54
CA GLN A 667 3.65 7.50 51.84
C GLN A 667 4.69 8.61 51.99
N ALA A 668 4.25 9.73 52.48
CA ALA A 668 5.17 10.80 52.89
C ALA A 668 5.83 10.49 54.23
N GLY A 669 7.14 10.70 54.36
CA GLY A 669 7.89 10.48 55.63
C GLY A 669 9.38 10.74 55.48
N LEU A 670 10.13 10.67 56.59
CA LEU A 670 11.58 10.89 56.56
C LEU A 670 12.25 9.79 55.73
N GLY A 671 12.94 10.15 54.64
CA GLY A 671 13.56 9.23 53.72
C GLY A 671 12.63 8.52 52.74
N LYS A 672 11.37 8.96 52.66
CA LYS A 672 10.37 8.42 51.72
C LYS A 672 9.92 9.50 50.71
N SER A 673 9.55 9.07 49.53
CA SER A 673 9.01 9.85 48.43
C SER A 673 7.50 9.59 48.30
N PRO A 674 6.68 10.60 48.03
CA PRO A 674 5.26 10.42 47.74
C PRO A 674 4.99 9.67 46.45
N LEU A 675 6.00 9.46 45.63
CA LEU A 675 5.92 8.66 44.42
C LEU A 675 5.69 7.19 44.79
N ALA A 676 4.60 6.63 44.33
CA ALA A 676 4.28 5.20 44.56
C ALA A 676 4.73 4.33 43.37
N LEU A 677 5.69 3.41 43.62
CA LEU A 677 6.17 2.44 42.64
C LEU A 677 5.70 1.01 42.95
N THR A 678 4.59 0.89 43.68
CA THR A 678 4.00 -0.40 44.08
C THR A 678 3.24 -1.05 42.92
N GLY A 679 3.20 -2.38 42.92
CA GLY A 679 2.41 -3.20 41.98
C GLY A 679 0.90 -3.15 42.23
N GLN A 680 0.39 -2.22 43.08
CA GLN A 680 -1.05 -2.05 43.31
C GLN A 680 -1.76 -1.74 41.99
N VAL A 681 -2.80 -2.49 41.69
CA VAL A 681 -3.65 -2.26 40.50
C VAL A 681 -4.40 -0.93 40.62
N GLN A 682 -4.35 -0.13 39.56
CA GLN A 682 -5.10 1.09 39.40
C GLN A 682 -5.60 1.15 37.95
N ASP A 683 -6.93 1.12 37.77
CA ASP A 683 -7.57 0.97 36.46
C ASP A 683 -7.08 -0.32 35.74
N GLU A 684 -6.63 -0.18 34.52
CA GLU A 684 -6.11 -1.32 33.72
C GLU A 684 -4.61 -1.59 33.90
N PHE A 685 -3.91 -0.80 34.73
CA PHE A 685 -2.46 -0.89 34.96
C PHE A 685 -2.10 -0.97 36.44
N THR A 686 -0.81 -0.86 36.77
CA THR A 686 -0.33 -0.70 38.15
C THR A 686 0.03 0.75 38.44
N ARG A 687 -0.03 1.16 39.72
CA ARG A 687 0.38 2.49 40.16
C ARG A 687 1.81 2.83 39.78
N SER A 688 2.72 1.87 39.90
CA SER A 688 4.11 2.02 39.47
C SER A 688 4.23 2.40 38.00
N TYR A 689 3.50 1.70 37.13
CA TYR A 689 3.52 1.95 35.70
C TYR A 689 2.98 3.35 35.38
N LEU A 690 1.83 3.72 35.92
CA LEU A 690 1.23 5.03 35.69
C LEU A 690 2.13 6.17 36.21
N ASN A 691 2.76 5.98 37.37
CA ASN A 691 3.64 6.98 37.98
C ASN A 691 5.01 7.09 37.30
N LEU A 692 5.48 6.07 36.60
CA LEU A 692 6.71 6.13 35.80
C LEU A 692 6.54 6.85 34.47
N LYS A 693 5.32 7.09 34.00
CA LYS A 693 5.06 7.72 32.69
C LYS A 693 5.88 8.99 32.42
N PRO A 694 6.03 9.96 33.35
CA PRO A 694 6.85 11.16 33.13
C PRO A 694 8.35 10.87 32.99
N SER A 695 8.80 9.72 33.49
CA SER A 695 10.22 9.30 33.49
C SER A 695 10.56 8.38 32.33
N VAL A 696 9.63 8.13 31.43
CA VAL A 696 9.78 7.21 30.29
C VAL A 696 9.68 7.97 28.98
N ARG A 697 10.63 7.73 28.09
CA ARG A 697 10.53 8.15 26.70
C ARG A 697 9.92 7.00 25.87
N TRP A 698 8.83 7.30 25.20
CA TRP A 698 8.12 6.36 24.34
C TRP A 698 7.69 7.04 23.03
N ASN A 699 7.51 6.27 21.99
CA ASN A 699 7.16 6.74 20.67
C ASN A 699 5.68 6.48 20.38
N GLU A 700 5.00 7.49 19.82
CA GLU A 700 3.62 7.40 19.37
C GLU A 700 3.37 8.43 18.28
N TRP A 701 2.61 8.05 17.25
CA TRP A 701 2.17 9.00 16.24
C TRP A 701 1.13 9.99 16.85
N GLY A 702 1.28 11.27 16.51
CA GLY A 702 0.38 12.32 17.01
C GLY A 702 0.44 12.57 18.51
N GLY A 703 1.34 11.93 19.25
CA GLY A 703 1.47 12.04 20.70
C GLY A 703 2.55 13.00 21.19
N ALA A 704 2.77 12.99 22.50
CA ALA A 704 3.75 13.84 23.17
C ALA A 704 5.21 13.42 22.97
N SER A 705 5.46 12.25 22.37
CA SER A 705 6.78 11.72 22.12
C SER A 705 7.17 11.76 20.64
N LEU A 706 8.42 11.42 20.32
CA LEU A 706 9.00 11.58 19.00
C LEU A 706 8.18 10.89 17.90
N ASN A 707 7.67 11.69 16.99
CA ASN A 707 7.08 11.24 15.73
C ASN A 707 8.18 11.33 14.65
N GLU A 708 9.19 10.46 14.74
CA GLU A 708 10.29 10.41 13.77
C GLU A 708 9.97 9.41 12.65
N ILE A 709 10.01 9.88 11.40
CA ILE A 709 9.82 9.03 10.21
C ILE A 709 10.90 7.95 10.17
N THR A 710 12.14 8.33 10.49
CA THR A 710 13.31 7.46 10.49
C THR A 710 13.96 7.47 11.86
N THR A 711 14.19 6.31 12.46
CA THR A 711 14.85 6.21 13.76
C THR A 711 16.30 6.66 13.67
N ARG A 712 16.70 7.57 14.57
CA ARG A 712 18.09 8.04 14.70
C ARG A 712 18.80 7.27 15.81
N PRO A 713 20.07 6.82 15.58
CA PRO A 713 20.85 6.15 16.62
C PRO A 713 20.99 7.00 17.88
N GLY A 714 20.88 6.36 19.05
CA GLY A 714 20.96 7.04 20.36
C GLY A 714 19.73 7.87 20.73
N ARG A 715 18.62 7.78 19.94
CA ARG A 715 17.38 8.53 20.21
C ARG A 715 16.19 7.63 20.49
N CYS A 716 16.41 6.47 21.05
CA CYS A 716 15.37 5.52 21.40
C CYS A 716 15.39 5.14 22.88
N GLY A 717 14.25 4.67 23.37
CA GLY A 717 14.01 3.96 24.61
C GLY A 717 14.83 4.41 25.83
N ALA A 718 15.72 3.55 26.27
CA ALA A 718 16.53 3.75 27.47
C ALA A 718 17.44 4.99 27.40
N ASP A 719 18.02 5.29 26.23
CA ASP A 719 18.93 6.44 26.09
C ASP A 719 18.23 7.79 26.29
N GLN A 720 16.94 7.87 25.96
CA GLN A 720 16.15 9.11 26.03
C GLN A 720 15.25 9.17 27.26
N SER A 721 15.14 8.10 28.02
CA SER A 721 14.26 8.06 29.20
C SER A 721 14.90 8.74 30.40
N PRO A 722 14.23 9.73 31.05
CA PRO A 722 14.72 10.30 32.30
C PRO A 722 14.99 9.25 33.39
N LEU A 723 14.26 8.14 33.39
CA LEU A 723 14.49 7.04 34.33
C LEU A 723 15.94 6.52 34.27
N THR A 724 16.52 6.43 33.10
CA THR A 724 17.94 6.00 32.95
C THR A 724 18.90 6.97 33.65
N GLN A 725 18.64 8.28 33.60
CA GLN A 725 19.42 9.29 34.27
C GLN A 725 19.25 9.16 35.77
N VAL A 726 18.03 8.99 36.28
CA VAL A 726 17.76 8.76 37.72
C VAL A 726 18.47 7.51 38.22
N LEU A 727 18.52 6.43 37.47
CA LEU A 727 19.20 5.19 37.85
C LEU A 727 20.74 5.34 37.90
N ALA A 728 21.30 6.30 37.15
CA ALA A 728 22.73 6.61 37.13
C ALA A 728 23.14 7.73 38.09
N ASP A 729 22.14 8.45 38.71
CA ASP A 729 22.40 9.61 39.56
C ASP A 729 22.98 9.19 40.92
N ALA A 730 24.25 9.54 41.18
CA ALA A 730 24.90 9.33 42.46
C ALA A 730 24.26 10.06 43.65
N ASN A 731 23.47 11.11 43.37
CA ASN A 731 22.77 11.91 44.38
C ASN A 731 21.32 11.45 44.63
N HIS A 732 20.90 10.40 43.95
CA HIS A 732 19.60 9.81 44.18
C HIS A 732 19.55 9.11 45.55
N GLY A 733 19.13 9.83 46.62
CA GLY A 733 18.93 9.26 47.94
C GLY A 733 20.11 8.40 48.42
N PRO A 734 19.88 7.18 48.95
CA PRO A 734 20.95 6.22 49.09
C PRO A 734 21.40 5.77 47.67
N PRO A 735 22.71 5.69 47.40
CA PRO A 735 23.22 5.37 46.09
C PRO A 735 22.56 4.11 45.50
N LEU A 736 21.90 4.24 44.33
CA LEU A 736 21.30 3.12 43.61
C LEU A 736 22.42 2.32 42.94
N ARG A 737 22.66 1.09 43.42
CA ARG A 737 23.53 0.12 42.76
C ARG A 737 22.69 -1.10 42.40
N LEU A 738 22.04 -1.00 41.28
CA LEU A 738 21.27 -2.13 40.76
C LEU A 738 22.21 -3.19 40.16
N PRO A 739 21.93 -4.48 40.38
CA PRO A 739 22.55 -5.55 39.62
C PRO A 739 22.40 -5.32 38.13
N GLU A 740 23.41 -5.72 37.36
CA GLU A 740 23.42 -5.54 35.90
C GLU A 740 22.19 -6.18 35.24
N GLU A 741 21.77 -7.36 35.71
CA GLU A 741 20.56 -8.03 35.19
C GLU A 741 19.30 -7.19 35.43
N ASP A 742 19.16 -6.55 36.59
CA ASP A 742 18.00 -5.70 36.90
C ASP A 742 18.00 -4.42 36.06
N LEU A 743 19.16 -3.82 35.80
CA LEU A 743 19.30 -2.69 34.87
C LEU A 743 18.91 -3.12 33.45
N ARG A 744 19.38 -4.25 32.98
CA ARG A 744 19.05 -4.79 31.66
C ARG A 744 17.56 -5.06 31.50
N ARG A 745 16.81 -5.47 32.55
CA ARG A 745 15.35 -5.63 32.54
C ARG A 745 14.65 -4.28 32.32
N ILE A 746 15.09 -3.24 33.01
CA ILE A 746 14.55 -1.88 32.85
C ILE A 746 14.85 -1.35 31.44
N TYR A 747 16.10 -1.45 30.97
CA TYR A 747 16.48 -0.98 29.64
C TYR A 747 15.76 -1.72 28.54
N LEU A 748 15.60 -3.04 28.65
CA LEU A 748 14.81 -3.84 27.71
C LEU A 748 13.37 -3.33 27.60
N TRP A 749 12.73 -3.04 28.75
CA TRP A 749 11.37 -2.51 28.78
C TRP A 749 11.27 -1.12 28.12
N LEU A 750 12.19 -0.20 28.44
CA LEU A 750 12.26 1.12 27.86
C LEU A 750 12.48 1.07 26.34
N ASP A 751 13.43 0.24 25.90
CA ASP A 751 13.76 0.06 24.48
C ASP A 751 12.65 -0.62 23.68
N ALA A 752 11.80 -1.41 24.34
CA ALA A 752 10.64 -2.02 23.74
C ALA A 752 9.43 -1.06 23.68
N ASN A 753 9.61 0.24 23.84
CA ASN A 753 8.57 1.27 23.89
C ASN A 753 7.65 1.18 25.13
N ALA A 754 8.17 0.71 26.22
CA ALA A 754 7.53 0.64 27.54
C ALA A 754 6.14 -0.01 27.56
N PRO A 755 5.96 -1.22 27.01
CA PRO A 755 4.68 -1.91 27.04
C PRO A 755 4.33 -2.36 28.47
N PHE A 756 3.02 -2.43 28.79
CA PHE A 756 2.53 -3.04 30.01
C PHE A 756 2.10 -4.50 29.76
N TYR A 757 1.36 -4.72 28.67
CA TYR A 757 0.87 -6.03 28.25
C TYR A 757 1.55 -6.51 26.96
N GLY A 758 1.71 -7.81 26.84
CA GLY A 758 2.19 -8.51 25.65
C GLY A 758 1.12 -9.39 25.00
N THR A 759 -0.16 -9.18 25.33
CA THR A 759 -1.28 -9.96 24.84
C THR A 759 -2.52 -9.11 24.65
N TYR A 760 -3.48 -9.60 23.85
CA TYR A 760 -4.73 -8.90 23.54
C TYR A 760 -5.95 -9.48 24.24
N THR A 761 -5.87 -10.68 24.79
CA THR A 761 -7.03 -11.35 25.40
C THR A 761 -7.18 -10.99 26.87
N GLU A 762 -8.41 -10.78 27.32
CA GLU A 762 -8.68 -10.36 28.71
C GLU A 762 -8.19 -11.38 29.75
N PRO A 763 -8.38 -12.70 29.62
CA PRO A 763 -7.85 -13.65 30.60
C PRO A 763 -6.33 -13.61 30.74
N GLU A 764 -5.61 -13.48 29.62
CA GLU A 764 -4.15 -13.41 29.60
C GLU A 764 -3.64 -12.05 30.13
N ARG A 765 -4.34 -10.93 29.83
CA ARG A 765 -4.04 -9.61 30.41
C ARG A 765 -4.20 -9.64 31.94
N MET A 766 -5.25 -10.27 32.45
CA MET A 766 -5.44 -10.47 33.89
C MET A 766 -4.35 -11.32 34.54
N ALA A 767 -3.89 -12.36 33.84
CA ALA A 767 -2.76 -13.17 34.28
C ALA A 767 -1.47 -12.32 34.32
N GLN A 768 -1.17 -11.57 33.26
CA GLN A 768 -0.02 -10.66 33.25
C GLN A 768 -0.10 -9.58 34.33
N LEU A 769 -1.27 -9.04 34.61
CA LEU A 769 -1.48 -8.06 35.68
C LEU A 769 -1.10 -8.61 37.06
N ARG A 770 -1.28 -9.92 37.28
CA ARG A 770 -0.83 -10.64 38.50
C ARG A 770 0.64 -11.04 38.46
N GLY A 771 1.39 -10.70 37.39
CA GLY A 771 2.78 -11.11 37.21
C GLY A 771 2.96 -12.55 36.74
N GLU A 772 1.92 -13.18 36.22
CA GLU A 772 1.95 -14.54 35.69
C GLU A 772 2.42 -14.54 34.22
N PRO A 773 3.24 -15.52 33.80
CA PRO A 773 3.61 -15.68 32.42
C PRO A 773 2.42 -16.21 31.58
N VAL A 774 2.31 -15.71 30.34
CA VAL A 774 1.33 -16.22 29.37
C VAL A 774 2.04 -16.74 28.12
N PRO A 775 1.45 -17.70 27.40
CA PRO A 775 1.98 -18.16 26.12
C PRO A 775 1.82 -17.09 25.04
N PRO A 776 2.61 -17.13 23.95
CA PRO A 776 2.33 -16.30 22.79
C PRO A 776 0.99 -16.67 22.16
N PRO A 777 0.21 -15.68 21.66
CA PRO A 777 -1.05 -15.97 21.00
C PRO A 777 -0.80 -16.78 19.73
N ALA A 778 -1.64 -17.78 19.52
CA ALA A 778 -1.67 -18.55 18.29
C ALA A 778 -2.75 -17.96 17.35
N VAL A 779 -2.38 -17.69 16.09
CA VAL A 779 -3.33 -17.58 14.97
C VAL A 779 -3.46 -18.97 14.36
N GLN A 780 -4.68 -19.37 14.12
CA GLN A 780 -5.00 -20.68 13.56
C GLN A 780 -4.54 -20.82 12.13
#